data_08bb5a7c16b4511c63d8f7155656d9bb
#
_entry.id   08bb5a7c16b4511c63d8f7155656d9bb
#
_cell.length_a   1.000
_cell.length_b   1.000
_cell.length_c   1.000
_cell.angle_alpha   90.00
_cell.angle_beta   90.00
_cell.angle_gamma   90.00
#
_symmetry.space_group_name_H-M   'P 1'
#
loop_
_entity.id
_entity.type
_entity.pdbx_description
1 polymer ?
#
loop_
_entity_poly.entity_id
_entity_poly.type
_entity_poly.pdbx_seq_one_letter_code
_entity_poly.pdbx_strand_id
1 'polypeptide(L)'
;MSKTTLRFRALLVALAVFASGAISATTITAPGLQASGTISFDANGVPTVRAASDVDAAWLMGYAHARDRFFQMDQLRRLASGTLAELVGRAALSSDVQFRTFGLRRAAVASWQKQPAALRGSLRAYADGVNAWLARNPLPLEYQALELSRATPWSPVDSLVIGKLLALQLSFDDETSYTARLAAYQQAGAAAGFNGAALFFEDTHRSAPADGRVSIPGWLSSFGAEPSTAGPKFQHSVPFIDESRLNMLQAHVERVQGNPVLAPLLNRRENRAGSNWWMVSGQHTASGRPILANDPHLSLGTPTLFHEAHIISNDPAFPQPMNSAGLVAPGTPLPILGCTSNFCWGLTTNTLDVTDWYFDQFIVNAYGLPTHSVHNGVAEPVLWVFQSYYVNQIGDGTLDNVPRDNSIGYTNGAITVLIPRRNFGPMLVAPDASGVGLTVQYAGWGPTFELEAFRKINRATNMEQFRQAVLNFDVGSQNFAYVDKQGTIAYFTSAESPIREDLQRNTINGLPPYLVREGRGGNEWLPVTRLYEGQALPYEVLSPAEMPFVVNPSSGYIANANNDPVGTTLDNNPFNEQRPGGGIYYLAQQGAPYRMGRIDRELQALVARGQVTVQDMAKLQANNQLLDAELILPHLLRAFDNAPACSVAQDARVAQAIGYLRSWDFSTPTGIQQGYDAGDNPFALAAPSETEVSHSVAATIWAQFRSQVVRGTIDHTLTQVGLSNFRPGGNDAYTGLKQILDTFAQRQGRGASGLDFFTRLPSGVAATAPAATRRDCVLLDSLKRGLDRLASNDFAAAFNNSTNLNDYRWGRLHRIVFAHPLGAPLSIPSNNGYPFTDLAPGLPGLSRAGGFQTVDASSHDIRADGVNSYMFGSGPIRRFIGEMTDTPTLLQIIPGGQEGNIGGPGYISQLPLWLVNGYKPLVIDPVQAAASAVATLEFSPP
;
A
#
# COMPACT_ATOMS: atom_id res chain seq x y z
N MET A 1 9.76 -36.38 -1.29
CA MET A 1 9.83 -36.12 0.17
C MET A 1 11.13 -36.68 0.68
N SER A 2 12.14 -35.88 0.77
CA SER A 2 13.46 -36.28 1.35
C SER A 2 13.89 -35.16 2.28
N LYS A 3 14.07 -35.49 3.54
CA LYS A 3 14.50 -34.58 4.61
C LYS A 3 15.99 -34.30 4.46
N THR A 4 16.37 -33.14 3.97
CA THR A 4 17.75 -32.66 4.08
C THR A 4 17.81 -31.67 5.25
N THR A 5 18.25 -32.17 6.39
CA THR A 5 18.55 -31.39 7.59
C THR A 5 19.87 -30.66 7.40
N LEU A 6 19.77 -29.33 7.18
CA LEU A 6 20.90 -28.42 7.21
C LEU A 6 21.42 -28.34 8.66
N ARG A 7 22.61 -28.79 8.94
CA ARG A 7 23.28 -28.63 10.23
C ARG A 7 23.95 -27.24 10.26
N PHE A 8 23.28 -26.27 10.86
CA PHE A 8 23.92 -25.01 11.25
C PHE A 8 24.80 -25.26 12.49
N ARG A 9 26.09 -25.05 12.35
CA ARG A 9 26.99 -24.92 13.51
C ARG A 9 26.78 -23.51 14.11
N ALA A 10 26.45 -23.49 15.39
CA ALA A 10 26.34 -22.25 16.16
C ALA A 10 27.68 -21.52 16.16
N LEU A 11 27.74 -20.35 15.57
CA LEU A 11 28.86 -19.42 15.71
C LEU A 11 28.52 -18.47 16.88
N LEU A 12 29.24 -18.61 17.99
CA LEU A 12 29.22 -17.65 19.10
C LEU A 12 29.81 -16.32 18.58
N VAL A 13 29.00 -15.26 18.48
CA VAL A 13 29.47 -13.92 18.24
C VAL A 13 29.83 -13.28 19.58
N ALA A 14 31.09 -12.98 19.76
CA ALA A 14 31.61 -12.24 20.92
C ALA A 14 31.10 -10.77 20.83
N LEU A 15 30.46 -10.29 21.90
CA LEU A 15 30.16 -8.86 22.10
C LEU A 15 31.48 -8.10 22.19
N ALA A 16 31.82 -7.29 21.19
CA ALA A 16 32.85 -6.30 21.29
C ALA A 16 32.26 -5.06 22.00
N VAL A 17 32.69 -4.85 23.23
CA VAL A 17 32.44 -3.59 23.98
C VAL A 17 33.28 -2.50 23.30
N PHE A 18 32.63 -1.52 22.68
CA PHE A 18 33.30 -0.33 22.17
C PHE A 18 33.70 0.55 23.36
N ALA A 19 34.98 0.55 23.64
CA ALA A 19 35.61 1.59 24.49
C ALA A 19 35.54 2.92 23.75
N SER A 20 35.15 3.99 24.43
CA SER A 20 35.16 5.36 23.96
C SER A 20 36.61 5.82 23.70
N GLY A 21 37.08 5.50 22.48
CA GLY A 21 38.31 6.03 21.92
C GLY A 21 38.00 7.21 21.01
N ALA A 22 38.86 8.18 20.95
CA ALA A 22 38.79 9.35 20.07
C ALA A 22 38.38 8.89 18.63
N ILE A 23 37.39 9.57 18.04
CA ILE A 23 36.88 9.32 16.70
C ILE A 23 38.06 9.53 15.72
N SER A 24 38.69 8.43 15.27
CA SER A 24 39.67 8.48 14.20
C SER A 24 38.91 8.52 12.88
N ALA A 25 38.88 9.68 12.25
CA ALA A 25 38.31 9.82 10.91
C ALA A 25 39.14 8.98 9.93
N THR A 26 38.50 8.02 9.28
CA THR A 26 39.16 7.24 8.21
C THR A 26 38.88 7.94 6.89
N THR A 27 39.94 8.52 6.28
CA THR A 27 39.81 9.12 4.95
C THR A 27 39.82 8.06 3.86
N ILE A 28 38.82 8.07 3.03
CA ILE A 28 38.59 7.14 1.91
C ILE A 28 38.82 7.90 0.60
N THR A 29 39.77 7.45 -0.22
CA THR A 29 39.94 7.96 -1.59
C THR A 29 38.73 7.50 -2.43
N ALA A 30 37.99 8.45 -3.04
CA ALA A 30 36.70 8.28 -3.65
C ALA A 30 36.74 8.65 -5.15
N PRO A 31 37.04 7.71 -6.06
CA PRO A 31 36.97 7.95 -7.48
C PRO A 31 35.55 8.38 -7.91
N GLY A 32 35.47 9.47 -8.69
CA GLY A 32 34.20 10.04 -9.15
C GLY A 32 33.64 11.15 -8.25
N LEU A 33 34.14 11.30 -7.02
CA LEU A 33 33.84 12.46 -6.18
C LEU A 33 34.58 13.69 -6.71
N GLN A 34 33.93 14.85 -6.79
CA GLN A 34 34.50 16.08 -7.33
C GLN A 34 35.20 16.91 -6.25
N ALA A 35 34.65 16.91 -5.06
CA ALA A 35 35.22 17.60 -3.89
C ALA A 35 35.08 16.73 -2.63
N SER A 36 35.92 17.02 -1.60
CA SER A 36 35.83 16.28 -0.33
C SER A 36 34.45 16.41 0.33
N GLY A 37 34.02 15.33 0.95
CA GLY A 37 32.72 15.24 1.63
C GLY A 37 32.75 14.28 2.82
N THR A 38 31.69 14.28 3.63
CA THR A 38 31.62 13.43 4.82
C THR A 38 30.28 12.73 4.93
N ILE A 39 30.27 11.54 5.53
CA ILE A 39 29.11 10.85 6.05
C ILE A 39 29.32 10.66 7.55
N SER A 40 28.50 11.34 8.35
CA SER A 40 28.49 11.17 9.80
C SER A 40 27.26 10.36 10.21
N PHE A 41 27.37 9.51 11.21
CA PHE A 41 26.28 8.66 11.69
C PHE A 41 25.93 9.03 13.14
N ASP A 42 24.64 9.15 13.45
CA ASP A 42 24.15 9.27 14.82
C ASP A 42 24.08 7.91 15.53
N ALA A 43 23.66 7.88 16.79
CA ALA A 43 23.53 6.67 17.59
C ALA A 43 22.49 5.66 17.04
N ASN A 44 21.59 6.08 16.17
CA ASN A 44 20.64 5.21 15.47
C ASN A 44 21.15 4.74 14.09
N GLY A 45 22.37 5.13 13.73
CA GLY A 45 22.95 4.85 12.42
C GLY A 45 22.43 5.74 11.28
N VAL A 46 21.69 6.82 11.57
CA VAL A 46 21.18 7.74 10.54
C VAL A 46 22.34 8.54 9.97
N PRO A 47 22.60 8.46 8.63
CA PRO A 47 23.65 9.23 8.00
C PRO A 47 23.28 10.70 7.83
N THR A 48 24.22 11.58 8.15
CA THR A 48 24.26 12.97 7.71
C THR A 48 25.34 13.11 6.63
N VAL A 49 24.91 13.34 5.40
CA VAL A 49 25.77 13.56 4.23
C VAL A 49 26.07 15.06 4.10
N ARG A 50 27.35 15.44 3.99
CA ARG A 50 27.79 16.81 3.72
C ARG A 50 28.66 16.84 2.47
N ALA A 51 28.26 17.63 1.48
CA ALA A 51 28.90 17.70 0.17
C ALA A 51 28.97 19.12 -0.36
N ALA A 52 29.91 19.35 -1.28
CA ALA A 52 30.10 20.63 -1.97
C ALA A 52 29.14 20.82 -3.16
N SER A 53 28.54 19.72 -3.64
CA SER A 53 27.59 19.71 -4.77
C SER A 53 26.52 18.66 -4.61
N ASP A 54 25.39 18.78 -5.36
CA ASP A 54 24.34 17.77 -5.41
C ASP A 54 24.84 16.44 -6.00
N VAL A 55 25.79 16.51 -6.91
CA VAL A 55 26.43 15.35 -7.51
C VAL A 55 27.24 14.59 -6.47
N ASP A 56 28.06 15.30 -5.67
CA ASP A 56 28.84 14.68 -4.60
C ASP A 56 27.94 14.13 -3.48
N ALA A 57 26.85 14.85 -3.13
CA ALA A 57 25.87 14.36 -2.18
C ALA A 57 25.23 13.03 -2.65
N ALA A 58 24.90 12.91 -3.92
CA ALA A 58 24.38 11.67 -4.49
C ALA A 58 25.41 10.53 -4.45
N TRP A 59 26.70 10.81 -4.71
CA TRP A 59 27.77 9.82 -4.58
C TRP A 59 27.86 9.27 -3.16
N LEU A 60 27.90 10.17 -2.17
CA LEU A 60 27.97 9.80 -0.75
C LEU A 60 26.73 9.01 -0.30
N MET A 61 25.54 9.38 -0.76
CA MET A 61 24.32 8.60 -0.50
C MET A 61 24.38 7.20 -1.11
N GLY A 62 24.91 7.06 -2.33
CA GLY A 62 25.12 5.75 -2.96
C GLY A 62 26.02 4.84 -2.11
N TYR A 63 27.11 5.39 -1.58
CA TYR A 63 28.03 4.67 -0.67
C TYR A 63 27.33 4.29 0.64
N ALA A 64 26.58 5.21 1.27
CA ALA A 64 25.84 4.95 2.51
C ALA A 64 24.78 3.85 2.32
N HIS A 65 24.01 3.93 1.26
CA HIS A 65 22.99 2.92 0.95
C HIS A 65 23.59 1.53 0.68
N ALA A 66 24.71 1.46 -0.07
CA ALA A 66 25.40 0.20 -0.31
C ALA A 66 25.92 -0.42 0.99
N ARG A 67 26.51 0.41 1.88
CA ARG A 67 26.97 -0.02 3.22
C ARG A 67 25.83 -0.66 4.03
N ASP A 68 24.67 -0.03 4.02
CA ASP A 68 23.58 -0.37 4.95
C ASP A 68 22.54 -1.32 4.33
N ARG A 69 22.32 -1.29 3.01
CA ARG A 69 21.13 -1.88 2.37
C ARG A 69 21.40 -2.61 1.05
N PHE A 70 22.66 -2.97 0.71
CA PHE A 70 22.96 -3.45 -0.63
C PHE A 70 22.16 -4.68 -1.06
N PHE A 71 21.95 -5.67 -0.15
CA PHE A 71 21.14 -6.84 -0.50
C PHE A 71 19.71 -6.47 -0.86
N GLN A 72 19.07 -5.61 -0.08
CA GLN A 72 17.73 -5.09 -0.37
C GLN A 72 17.68 -4.34 -1.72
N MET A 73 18.68 -3.51 -2.00
CA MET A 73 18.79 -2.77 -3.27
C MET A 73 18.90 -3.72 -4.46
N ASP A 74 19.76 -4.73 -4.38
CA ASP A 74 19.97 -5.72 -5.44
C ASP A 74 18.71 -6.58 -5.66
N GLN A 75 18.05 -6.99 -4.58
CA GLN A 75 16.78 -7.71 -4.66
C GLN A 75 15.70 -6.89 -5.37
N LEU A 76 15.50 -5.62 -4.97
CA LEU A 76 14.46 -4.75 -5.55
C LEU A 76 14.71 -4.46 -7.03
N ARG A 77 15.96 -4.12 -7.43
CA ARG A 77 16.27 -3.89 -8.84
C ARG A 77 16.10 -5.15 -9.70
N ARG A 78 16.44 -6.33 -9.15
CA ARG A 78 16.27 -7.62 -9.84
C ARG A 78 14.80 -8.00 -9.97
N LEU A 79 14.00 -7.82 -8.92
CA LEU A 79 12.56 -7.98 -8.98
C LEU A 79 11.96 -7.12 -10.10
N ALA A 80 12.21 -5.82 -10.06
CA ALA A 80 11.68 -4.88 -11.05
C ALA A 80 12.20 -5.13 -12.49
N SER A 81 13.41 -5.69 -12.62
CA SER A 81 14.01 -6.02 -13.92
C SER A 81 13.62 -7.41 -14.43
N GLY A 82 12.94 -8.24 -13.63
CA GLY A 82 12.67 -9.64 -13.96
C GLY A 82 13.94 -10.48 -14.05
N THR A 83 14.84 -10.35 -13.06
CA THR A 83 16.08 -11.08 -12.93
C THR A 83 16.29 -11.62 -11.50
N LEU A 84 15.20 -11.73 -10.74
CA LEU A 84 15.26 -12.17 -9.35
C LEU A 84 15.70 -13.65 -9.23
N ALA A 85 15.38 -14.48 -10.21
CA ALA A 85 15.81 -15.87 -10.25
C ALA A 85 17.35 -16.03 -10.36
N GLU A 86 18.05 -15.02 -10.89
CA GLU A 86 19.51 -14.96 -10.88
C GLU A 86 20.11 -14.79 -9.47
N LEU A 87 19.28 -14.32 -8.51
CA LEU A 87 19.66 -14.15 -7.09
C LEU A 87 19.14 -15.30 -6.24
N VAL A 88 17.81 -15.53 -6.22
CA VAL A 88 17.16 -16.44 -5.25
C VAL A 88 16.71 -17.77 -5.86
N GLY A 89 17.16 -18.09 -7.06
CA GLY A 89 16.93 -19.39 -7.71
C GLY A 89 15.55 -19.51 -8.38
N ARG A 90 15.23 -20.75 -8.77
CA ARG A 90 14.11 -21.09 -9.67
C ARG A 90 12.72 -20.68 -9.17
N ALA A 91 12.54 -20.55 -7.88
CA ALA A 91 11.26 -20.16 -7.30
C ALA A 91 10.78 -18.76 -7.78
N ALA A 92 11.71 -17.88 -8.18
CA ALA A 92 11.41 -16.55 -8.69
C ALA A 92 11.19 -16.48 -10.21
N LEU A 93 11.39 -17.58 -10.96
CA LEU A 93 11.36 -17.56 -12.43
C LEU A 93 10.01 -17.09 -13.00
N SER A 94 8.90 -17.55 -12.43
CA SER A 94 7.57 -17.12 -12.86
C SER A 94 7.33 -15.63 -12.64
N SER A 95 7.88 -15.08 -11.56
CA SER A 95 7.89 -13.63 -11.28
C SER A 95 8.72 -12.87 -12.30
N ASP A 96 9.92 -13.38 -12.65
CA ASP A 96 10.78 -12.76 -13.66
C ASP A 96 10.09 -12.69 -15.04
N VAL A 97 9.39 -13.73 -15.43
CA VAL A 97 8.60 -13.75 -16.68
C VAL A 97 7.58 -12.60 -16.67
N GLN A 98 6.85 -12.44 -15.58
CA GLN A 98 5.81 -11.39 -15.48
C GLN A 98 6.41 -9.98 -15.46
N PHE A 99 7.47 -9.74 -14.67
CA PHE A 99 8.12 -8.43 -14.63
C PHE A 99 8.82 -8.05 -15.94
N ARG A 100 9.35 -9.03 -16.68
CA ARG A 100 9.87 -8.79 -18.05
C ARG A 100 8.75 -8.50 -19.05
N THR A 101 7.61 -9.13 -18.89
CA THR A 101 6.40 -8.81 -19.65
C THR A 101 5.96 -7.38 -19.37
N PHE A 102 5.80 -6.97 -18.13
CA PHE A 102 5.51 -5.57 -17.74
C PHE A 102 6.59 -4.61 -18.28
N GLY A 103 7.85 -4.98 -18.17
CA GLY A 103 8.94 -4.23 -18.78
C GLY A 103 9.34 -2.97 -18.05
N LEU A 104 9.30 -2.92 -16.73
CA LEU A 104 9.70 -1.75 -15.96
C LEU A 104 11.13 -1.29 -16.28
N ARG A 105 12.05 -2.23 -16.55
CA ARG A 105 13.40 -1.87 -16.98
C ARG A 105 13.41 -1.20 -18.36
N ARG A 106 12.54 -1.59 -19.31
CA ARG A 106 12.39 -0.91 -20.60
C ARG A 106 11.92 0.53 -20.38
N ALA A 107 10.90 0.73 -19.54
CA ALA A 107 10.40 2.05 -19.18
C ALA A 107 11.47 2.90 -18.47
N ALA A 108 12.26 2.30 -17.56
CA ALA A 108 13.38 2.99 -16.89
C ALA A 108 14.50 3.40 -17.87
N VAL A 109 14.82 2.58 -18.86
CA VAL A 109 15.79 2.94 -19.93
C VAL A 109 15.23 4.10 -20.76
N ALA A 110 13.97 4.09 -21.12
CA ALA A 110 13.34 5.20 -21.83
C ALA A 110 13.32 6.48 -20.97
N SER A 111 13.00 6.35 -19.67
CA SER A 111 13.08 7.47 -18.72
C SER A 111 14.49 8.05 -18.64
N TRP A 112 15.53 7.19 -18.54
CA TRP A 112 16.92 7.64 -18.48
C TRP A 112 17.30 8.54 -19.66
N GLN A 113 16.85 8.22 -20.84
CA GLN A 113 17.13 8.99 -22.05
C GLN A 113 16.48 10.39 -22.02
N LYS A 114 15.38 10.56 -21.32
CA LYS A 114 14.60 11.80 -21.23
C LYS A 114 14.93 12.63 -19.99
N GLN A 115 15.59 12.07 -18.96
CA GLN A 115 15.90 12.82 -17.74
C GLN A 115 16.75 14.08 -18.01
N PRO A 116 16.52 15.16 -17.25
CA PRO A 116 17.36 16.35 -17.28
C PRO A 116 18.83 16.03 -16.95
N ALA A 117 19.75 16.81 -17.50
CA ALA A 117 21.19 16.60 -17.32
C ALA A 117 21.63 16.60 -15.84
N ALA A 118 21.02 17.46 -15.03
CA ALA A 118 21.30 17.54 -13.58
C ALA A 118 20.96 16.21 -12.87
N LEU A 119 19.75 15.65 -13.08
CA LEU A 119 19.37 14.37 -12.49
C LEU A 119 20.25 13.23 -13.03
N ARG A 120 20.57 13.23 -14.31
CA ARG A 120 21.48 12.23 -14.90
C ARG A 120 22.87 12.28 -14.23
N GLY A 121 23.37 13.47 -13.93
CA GLY A 121 24.62 13.66 -13.18
C GLY A 121 24.54 13.02 -11.79
N SER A 122 23.50 13.33 -11.02
CA SER A 122 23.30 12.77 -9.68
C SER A 122 23.12 11.24 -9.70
N LEU A 123 22.39 10.68 -10.66
CA LEU A 123 22.20 9.23 -10.74
C LEU A 123 23.47 8.46 -11.15
N ARG A 124 24.34 9.06 -11.98
CA ARG A 124 25.69 8.50 -12.26
C ARG A 124 26.54 8.49 -11.01
N ALA A 125 26.63 9.63 -10.32
CA ALA A 125 27.41 9.75 -9.10
C ALA A 125 26.92 8.79 -8.01
N TYR A 126 25.60 8.64 -7.86
CA TYR A 126 25.01 7.66 -6.95
C TYR A 126 25.48 6.23 -7.29
N ALA A 127 25.44 5.85 -8.56
CA ALA A 127 25.90 4.54 -9.02
C ALA A 127 27.43 4.35 -8.74
N ASP A 128 28.23 5.39 -8.95
CA ASP A 128 29.67 5.38 -8.66
C ASP A 128 29.91 5.18 -7.15
N GLY A 129 29.13 5.83 -6.28
CA GLY A 129 29.20 5.65 -4.84
C GLY A 129 28.87 4.21 -4.38
N VAL A 130 27.79 3.61 -4.92
CA VAL A 130 27.45 2.21 -4.68
C VAL A 130 28.58 1.29 -5.12
N ASN A 131 29.12 1.48 -6.31
CA ASN A 131 30.19 0.66 -6.87
C ASN A 131 31.51 0.85 -6.14
N ALA A 132 31.79 2.04 -5.60
CA ALA A 132 32.96 2.30 -4.77
C ALA A 132 32.91 1.53 -3.45
N TRP A 133 31.72 1.36 -2.87
CA TRP A 133 31.53 0.48 -1.70
C TRP A 133 31.76 -1.00 -2.06
N LEU A 134 31.12 -1.48 -3.14
CA LEU A 134 31.24 -2.85 -3.62
C LEU A 134 32.69 -3.27 -3.91
N ALA A 135 33.49 -2.37 -4.44
CA ALA A 135 34.90 -2.62 -4.77
C ALA A 135 35.82 -2.83 -3.54
N ARG A 136 35.36 -2.44 -2.34
CA ARG A 136 36.20 -2.38 -1.14
C ARG A 136 35.70 -3.23 0.02
N ASN A 137 34.46 -3.68 -0.02
CA ASN A 137 33.84 -4.35 1.09
C ASN A 137 33.32 -5.75 0.69
N PRO A 138 33.27 -6.70 1.62
CA PRO A 138 32.63 -7.97 1.37
C PRO A 138 31.12 -7.76 1.13
N LEU A 139 30.54 -8.67 0.33
CA LEU A 139 29.09 -8.71 0.16
C LEU A 139 28.38 -9.11 1.46
N PRO A 140 27.12 -8.67 1.65
CA PRO A 140 26.27 -9.11 2.75
C PRO A 140 26.17 -10.64 2.87
N LEU A 141 25.91 -11.15 4.09
CA LEU A 141 25.86 -12.58 4.39
C LEU A 141 24.87 -13.37 3.54
N GLU A 142 23.81 -12.75 3.07
CA GLU A 142 22.79 -13.32 2.21
C GLU A 142 23.39 -13.88 0.91
N TYR A 143 24.42 -13.23 0.34
CA TYR A 143 25.08 -13.71 -0.87
C TYR A 143 25.78 -15.04 -0.65
N GLN A 144 26.41 -15.23 0.53
CA GLN A 144 27.02 -16.50 0.88
C GLN A 144 25.97 -17.62 0.99
N ALA A 145 24.80 -17.33 1.59
CA ALA A 145 23.69 -18.27 1.67
C ALA A 145 23.10 -18.63 0.30
N LEU A 146 23.27 -17.75 -0.68
CA LEU A 146 22.81 -17.92 -2.05
C LEU A 146 23.91 -18.45 -3.01
N GLU A 147 25.07 -18.84 -2.48
CA GLU A 147 26.24 -19.32 -3.25
C GLU A 147 26.71 -18.32 -4.33
N LEU A 148 26.68 -17.03 -4.00
CA LEU A 148 27.14 -15.95 -4.86
C LEU A 148 28.36 -15.23 -4.25
N SER A 149 29.43 -15.08 -5.03
CA SER A 149 30.65 -14.40 -4.60
C SER A 149 30.78 -12.96 -5.13
N ARG A 150 29.93 -12.56 -6.05
CA ARG A 150 29.95 -11.24 -6.72
C ARG A 150 28.53 -10.72 -6.97
N ALA A 151 28.45 -9.40 -7.05
CA ALA A 151 27.24 -8.70 -7.42
C ALA A 151 27.46 -7.93 -8.74
N THR A 152 26.41 -7.79 -9.53
CA THR A 152 26.44 -6.93 -10.71
C THR A 152 26.58 -5.46 -10.29
N PRO A 153 27.49 -4.67 -10.89
CA PRO A 153 27.62 -3.26 -10.61
C PRO A 153 26.30 -2.51 -10.76
N TRP A 154 26.14 -1.46 -9.95
CA TRP A 154 24.98 -0.58 -10.02
C TRP A 154 25.08 0.37 -11.22
N SER A 155 23.95 0.59 -11.89
CA SER A 155 23.83 1.55 -13.00
C SER A 155 22.79 2.64 -12.67
N PRO A 156 22.84 3.82 -13.31
CA PRO A 156 21.80 4.84 -13.15
C PRO A 156 20.38 4.35 -13.46
N VAL A 157 20.24 3.40 -14.38
CA VAL A 157 18.96 2.79 -14.73
C VAL A 157 18.39 1.94 -13.56
N ASP A 158 19.24 1.38 -12.71
CA ASP A 158 18.78 0.59 -11.55
C ASP A 158 18.04 1.47 -10.53
N SER A 159 18.46 2.73 -10.36
CA SER A 159 17.73 3.70 -9.53
C SER A 159 16.36 4.06 -10.11
N LEU A 160 16.28 4.24 -11.43
CA LEU A 160 15.01 4.51 -12.10
C LEU A 160 14.09 3.31 -12.10
N VAL A 161 14.60 2.09 -12.19
CA VAL A 161 13.76 0.88 -12.16
C VAL A 161 13.15 0.65 -10.78
N ILE A 162 13.83 1.03 -9.70
CA ILE A 162 13.25 1.04 -8.35
C ILE A 162 12.11 2.07 -8.26
N GLY A 163 12.30 3.26 -8.80
CA GLY A 163 11.22 4.26 -8.90
C GLY A 163 10.00 3.72 -9.66
N LYS A 164 10.22 3.04 -10.79
CA LYS A 164 9.15 2.39 -11.56
C LYS A 164 8.45 1.26 -10.79
N LEU A 165 9.19 0.48 -9.98
CA LEU A 165 8.61 -0.56 -9.14
C LEU A 165 7.69 0.06 -8.06
N LEU A 166 8.16 1.10 -7.38
CA LEU A 166 7.34 1.80 -6.38
C LEU A 166 6.09 2.42 -7.02
N ALA A 167 6.23 3.04 -8.19
CA ALA A 167 5.10 3.59 -8.94
C ALA A 167 4.08 2.50 -9.32
N LEU A 168 4.54 1.35 -9.81
CA LEU A 168 3.68 0.20 -10.13
C LEU A 168 2.91 -0.28 -8.88
N GLN A 169 3.61 -0.45 -7.76
CA GLN A 169 2.99 -0.90 -6.50
C GLN A 169 1.92 0.07 -5.98
N LEU A 170 2.08 1.36 -6.27
CA LEU A 170 1.23 2.43 -5.74
C LEU A 170 0.08 2.84 -6.67
N SER A 171 0.13 2.52 -7.97
CA SER A 171 -0.86 3.05 -8.92
C SER A 171 -1.33 2.07 -10.01
N PHE A 172 -0.75 0.87 -10.13
CA PHE A 172 -1.24 -0.11 -11.10
C PHE A 172 -2.46 -0.84 -10.55
N ASP A 173 -3.53 -0.92 -11.33
CA ASP A 173 -4.75 -1.64 -10.99
C ASP A 173 -4.93 -2.89 -11.86
N ASP A 174 -5.26 -4.02 -11.21
CA ASP A 174 -5.70 -5.24 -11.89
C ASP A 174 -7.23 -5.27 -11.93
N GLU A 175 -7.80 -4.93 -13.08
CA GLU A 175 -9.23 -4.87 -13.31
C GLU A 175 -9.84 -6.24 -13.64
N THR A 176 -8.99 -7.24 -13.88
CA THR A 176 -9.43 -8.55 -14.38
C THR A 176 -10.26 -9.31 -13.36
N SER A 177 -9.89 -9.24 -12.08
CA SER A 177 -10.60 -9.91 -11.00
C SER A 177 -12.01 -9.33 -10.76
N TYR A 178 -12.15 -8.01 -10.87
CA TYR A 178 -13.46 -7.34 -10.78
C TYR A 178 -14.33 -7.67 -11.98
N THR A 179 -13.77 -7.65 -13.18
CA THR A 179 -14.50 -8.00 -14.42
C THR A 179 -14.93 -9.46 -14.42
N ALA A 180 -14.08 -10.39 -13.93
CA ALA A 180 -14.45 -11.80 -13.78
C ALA A 180 -15.63 -12.00 -12.82
N ARG A 181 -15.66 -11.26 -11.71
CA ARG A 181 -16.79 -11.31 -10.77
C ARG A 181 -18.06 -10.75 -11.38
N LEU A 182 -17.99 -9.62 -12.09
CA LEU A 182 -19.14 -9.08 -12.81
C LEU A 182 -19.69 -10.10 -13.82
N ALA A 183 -18.82 -10.69 -14.64
CA ALA A 183 -19.21 -11.71 -15.63
C ALA A 183 -19.91 -12.91 -14.99
N ALA A 184 -19.33 -13.46 -13.93
CA ALA A 184 -19.91 -14.57 -13.19
C ALA A 184 -21.28 -14.22 -12.58
N TYR A 185 -21.41 -13.01 -12.03
CA TYR A 185 -22.67 -12.53 -11.45
C TYR A 185 -23.75 -12.34 -12.53
N GLN A 186 -23.39 -11.83 -13.69
CA GLN A 186 -24.32 -11.72 -14.82
C GLN A 186 -24.80 -13.11 -15.29
N GLN A 187 -23.91 -14.08 -15.43
CA GLN A 187 -24.22 -15.43 -15.86
C GLN A 187 -25.11 -16.16 -14.84
N ALA A 188 -24.75 -16.09 -13.54
CA ALA A 188 -25.56 -16.66 -12.48
C ALA A 188 -26.92 -15.98 -12.38
N GLY A 189 -26.98 -14.66 -12.54
CA GLY A 189 -28.24 -13.90 -12.56
C GLY A 189 -29.18 -14.29 -13.70
N ALA A 190 -28.65 -14.47 -14.91
CA ALA A 190 -29.40 -14.95 -16.05
C ALA A 190 -29.96 -16.37 -15.83
N ALA A 191 -29.22 -17.26 -15.18
CA ALA A 191 -29.63 -18.62 -14.89
C ALA A 191 -30.64 -18.72 -13.73
N ALA A 192 -30.49 -17.90 -12.68
CA ALA A 192 -31.26 -17.98 -11.43
C ALA A 192 -32.33 -16.89 -11.27
N GLY A 193 -32.48 -15.98 -12.22
CA GLY A 193 -33.54 -14.96 -12.25
C GLY A 193 -33.33 -13.77 -11.31
N PHE A 194 -32.06 -13.36 -11.05
CA PHE A 194 -31.75 -12.16 -10.32
C PHE A 194 -30.88 -11.18 -11.17
N ASN A 195 -30.77 -9.92 -10.74
CA ASN A 195 -29.94 -8.94 -11.46
C ASN A 195 -28.47 -9.04 -11.05
N GLY A 196 -27.64 -9.71 -11.88
CA GLY A 196 -26.20 -9.90 -11.62
C GLY A 196 -25.39 -8.60 -11.66
N ALA A 197 -25.74 -7.64 -12.53
CA ALA A 197 -25.09 -6.34 -12.57
C ALA A 197 -25.37 -5.54 -11.28
N ALA A 198 -26.62 -5.53 -10.80
CA ALA A 198 -26.96 -4.90 -9.54
C ALA A 198 -26.29 -5.58 -8.34
N LEU A 199 -26.12 -6.91 -8.37
CA LEU A 199 -25.35 -7.63 -7.36
C LEU A 199 -23.91 -7.11 -7.30
N PHE A 200 -23.31 -6.82 -8.45
CA PHE A 200 -21.96 -6.28 -8.52
C PHE A 200 -21.92 -4.82 -8.05
N PHE A 201 -22.55 -3.90 -8.74
CA PHE A 201 -22.39 -2.46 -8.55
C PHE A 201 -23.08 -1.89 -7.30
N GLU A 202 -24.19 -2.50 -6.88
CA GLU A 202 -25.01 -1.96 -5.80
C GLU A 202 -24.86 -2.73 -4.49
N ASP A 203 -24.70 -4.07 -4.54
CA ASP A 203 -24.72 -4.89 -3.35
C ASP A 203 -23.33 -5.25 -2.83
N THR A 204 -22.30 -5.40 -3.73
CA THR A 204 -21.02 -5.97 -3.32
C THR A 204 -19.77 -5.14 -3.66
N HIS A 205 -19.69 -4.47 -4.82
CA HIS A 205 -18.52 -3.73 -5.29
C HIS A 205 -18.85 -2.24 -5.44
N ARG A 206 -19.32 -1.66 -4.37
CA ARG A 206 -19.78 -0.28 -4.36
C ARG A 206 -18.64 0.71 -4.52
N SER A 207 -18.88 1.79 -5.26
CA SER A 207 -17.99 2.95 -5.32
C SER A 207 -18.14 3.84 -4.07
N ALA A 208 -19.35 3.92 -3.51
CA ALA A 208 -19.58 4.68 -2.28
C ALA A 208 -18.79 4.12 -1.09
N PRO A 209 -18.08 4.97 -0.34
CA PRO A 209 -17.35 4.54 0.86
C PRO A 209 -18.30 4.22 2.01
N ALA A 210 -17.81 3.47 2.99
CA ALA A 210 -18.55 3.17 4.23
C ALA A 210 -18.84 4.42 5.07
N ASP A 211 -17.98 5.44 4.99
CA ASP A 211 -18.12 6.77 5.59
C ASP A 211 -17.77 7.84 4.55
N GLY A 212 -18.71 8.75 4.28
CA GLY A 212 -18.67 9.70 3.17
C GLY A 212 -17.82 10.96 3.41
N ARG A 213 -16.74 10.90 4.18
CA ARG A 213 -15.87 12.03 4.47
C ARG A 213 -14.80 12.22 3.42
N VAL A 214 -14.57 13.48 3.03
CA VAL A 214 -13.67 13.88 1.93
C VAL A 214 -12.57 14.80 2.44
N SER A 215 -11.47 14.88 1.70
CA SER A 215 -10.32 15.74 2.05
C SER A 215 -10.59 17.22 1.76
N ILE A 216 -11.36 17.53 0.70
CA ILE A 216 -11.66 18.88 0.22
C ILE A 216 -13.18 19.04 0.03
N PRO A 217 -13.93 19.29 1.12
CA PRO A 217 -15.36 19.54 1.02
C PRO A 217 -15.66 20.74 0.12
N GLY A 218 -16.65 20.61 -0.76
CA GLY A 218 -17.10 21.70 -1.65
C GLY A 218 -16.23 21.92 -2.90
N TRP A 219 -15.20 21.09 -3.15
CA TRP A 219 -14.37 21.19 -4.35
C TRP A 219 -15.20 21.15 -5.63
N LEU A 220 -16.09 20.15 -5.76
CA LEU A 220 -16.91 19.99 -6.97
C LEU A 220 -17.76 21.24 -7.26
N SER A 221 -18.37 21.84 -6.24
CA SER A 221 -19.14 23.09 -6.43
C SER A 221 -18.26 24.29 -6.81
N SER A 222 -17.06 24.43 -6.21
CA SER A 222 -16.11 25.49 -6.55
C SER A 222 -15.51 25.34 -7.95
N PHE A 223 -15.48 24.15 -8.44
CA PHE A 223 -14.98 23.74 -9.74
C PHE A 223 -16.04 23.90 -10.85
N GLY A 224 -17.31 24.16 -10.49
CA GLY A 224 -18.43 24.26 -11.42
C GLY A 224 -18.96 22.89 -11.88
N ALA A 225 -18.53 21.82 -11.24
CA ALA A 225 -19.09 20.49 -11.41
C ALA A 225 -20.32 20.37 -10.50
N GLU A 226 -21.50 20.62 -11.04
CA GLU A 226 -22.74 20.31 -10.33
C GLU A 226 -23.05 18.82 -10.49
N PRO A 227 -23.43 18.11 -9.40
CA PRO A 227 -23.88 16.74 -9.51
C PRO A 227 -25.04 16.66 -10.51
N SER A 228 -24.83 16.02 -11.62
CA SER A 228 -25.89 15.81 -12.58
C SER A 228 -26.79 14.67 -12.10
N THR A 229 -28.00 15.00 -11.67
CA THR A 229 -29.03 13.97 -11.43
C THR A 229 -29.37 13.17 -12.69
N ALA A 230 -28.84 13.58 -13.85
CA ALA A 230 -29.02 12.99 -15.17
C ALA A 230 -27.77 12.27 -15.69
N GLY A 231 -26.74 12.06 -14.88
CA GLY A 231 -25.55 11.29 -15.26
C GLY A 231 -25.89 9.88 -15.74
N PRO A 232 -25.08 9.28 -16.62
CA PRO A 232 -25.39 7.97 -17.21
C PRO A 232 -25.54 6.93 -16.08
N LYS A 233 -26.74 6.39 -15.92
CA LYS A 233 -27.02 5.24 -15.05
C LYS A 233 -26.52 3.97 -15.73
N PHE A 234 -25.19 3.85 -15.87
CA PHE A 234 -24.55 2.75 -16.56
C PHE A 234 -24.74 1.39 -15.85
N GLN A 235 -24.95 1.40 -14.53
CA GLN A 235 -25.01 0.22 -13.66
C GLN A 235 -26.05 -0.84 -14.09
N HIS A 236 -27.08 -0.41 -14.78
CA HIS A 236 -28.16 -1.32 -15.24
C HIS A 236 -28.09 -1.69 -16.73
N SER A 237 -27.18 -1.10 -17.49
CA SER A 237 -27.07 -1.27 -18.95
C SER A 237 -25.70 -1.76 -19.43
N VAL A 238 -24.82 -2.23 -18.52
CA VAL A 238 -23.54 -2.80 -18.90
C VAL A 238 -23.70 -4.05 -19.77
N PRO A 239 -22.86 -4.24 -20.80
CA PRO A 239 -22.93 -5.39 -21.67
C PRO A 239 -22.72 -6.69 -20.90
N PHE A 240 -23.35 -7.77 -21.43
CA PHE A 240 -23.15 -9.11 -20.92
C PHE A 240 -21.77 -9.62 -21.36
N ILE A 241 -21.00 -10.14 -20.41
CA ILE A 241 -19.69 -10.73 -20.66
C ILE A 241 -19.87 -12.23 -20.88
N ASP A 242 -19.45 -12.70 -22.04
CA ASP A 242 -19.60 -14.10 -22.44
C ASP A 242 -18.64 -15.04 -21.67
N GLU A 243 -18.89 -16.36 -21.79
CA GLU A 243 -18.13 -17.39 -21.09
C GLU A 243 -16.68 -17.48 -21.54
N SER A 244 -16.37 -17.21 -22.81
CA SER A 244 -14.98 -17.22 -23.31
C SER A 244 -14.14 -16.15 -22.61
N ARG A 245 -14.68 -14.92 -22.49
CA ARG A 245 -14.04 -13.82 -21.77
C ARG A 245 -13.92 -14.12 -20.27
N LEU A 246 -14.95 -14.67 -19.64
CA LEU A 246 -14.87 -15.08 -18.24
C LEU A 246 -13.75 -16.10 -18.01
N ASN A 247 -13.65 -17.13 -18.83
CA ASN A 247 -12.62 -18.16 -18.72
C ASN A 247 -11.19 -17.58 -18.91
N MET A 248 -11.04 -16.65 -19.85
CA MET A 248 -9.76 -15.92 -20.07
C MET A 248 -9.36 -15.10 -18.83
N LEU A 249 -10.31 -14.37 -18.24
CA LEU A 249 -10.07 -13.58 -17.03
C LEU A 249 -9.72 -14.47 -15.84
N GLN A 250 -10.44 -15.58 -15.63
CA GLN A 250 -10.19 -16.53 -14.55
C GLN A 250 -8.78 -17.14 -14.64
N ALA A 251 -8.39 -17.61 -15.84
CA ALA A 251 -7.06 -18.17 -16.06
C ALA A 251 -5.94 -17.13 -15.75
N HIS A 252 -6.17 -15.86 -16.05
CA HIS A 252 -5.24 -14.79 -15.69
C HIS A 252 -5.19 -14.57 -14.17
N VAL A 253 -6.36 -14.42 -13.53
CA VAL A 253 -6.47 -14.20 -12.07
C VAL A 253 -5.81 -15.35 -11.29
N GLU A 254 -6.07 -16.59 -11.66
CA GLU A 254 -5.46 -17.77 -11.03
C GLU A 254 -3.93 -17.77 -11.16
N ARG A 255 -3.41 -17.40 -12.35
CA ARG A 255 -1.97 -17.29 -12.59
C ARG A 255 -1.32 -16.22 -11.72
N VAL A 256 -1.95 -15.06 -11.55
CA VAL A 256 -1.46 -13.95 -10.72
C VAL A 256 -1.53 -14.32 -9.23
N GLN A 257 -2.67 -14.84 -8.77
CA GLN A 257 -2.88 -15.23 -7.38
C GLN A 257 -1.99 -16.42 -6.96
N GLY A 258 -1.68 -17.32 -7.89
CA GLY A 258 -0.76 -18.41 -7.67
C GLY A 258 0.71 -17.99 -7.53
N ASN A 259 1.05 -16.73 -7.78
CA ASN A 259 2.40 -16.21 -7.66
C ASN A 259 2.56 -15.39 -6.37
N PRO A 260 3.27 -15.87 -5.35
CA PRO A 260 3.36 -15.21 -4.04
C PRO A 260 4.09 -13.85 -4.08
N VAL A 261 4.84 -13.57 -5.13
CA VAL A 261 5.53 -12.29 -5.32
C VAL A 261 4.62 -11.27 -6.00
N LEU A 262 3.77 -11.71 -6.93
CA LEU A 262 2.90 -10.84 -7.71
C LEU A 262 1.56 -10.56 -7.02
N ALA A 263 0.97 -11.56 -6.39
CA ALA A 263 -0.36 -11.44 -5.79
C ALA A 263 -0.46 -10.23 -4.84
N PRO A 264 0.50 -9.95 -3.93
CA PRO A 264 0.45 -8.77 -3.10
C PRO A 264 0.58 -7.45 -3.85
N LEU A 265 1.29 -7.45 -5.00
CA LEU A 265 1.53 -6.26 -5.80
C LEU A 265 0.32 -5.87 -6.64
N LEU A 266 -0.42 -6.87 -7.15
CA LEU A 266 -1.53 -6.66 -8.08
C LEU A 266 -2.90 -6.63 -7.39
N ASN A 267 -3.04 -7.21 -6.19
CA ASN A 267 -4.28 -7.18 -5.40
C ASN A 267 -4.40 -5.89 -4.55
N ARG A 268 -3.98 -4.76 -5.08
CA ARG A 268 -3.94 -3.48 -4.38
C ARG A 268 -5.33 -3.06 -3.84
N ARG A 269 -6.40 -3.25 -4.64
CA ARG A 269 -7.78 -2.90 -4.23
C ARG A 269 -8.27 -3.74 -3.05
N GLU A 270 -7.89 -5.00 -2.97
CA GLU A 270 -8.30 -5.91 -1.91
C GLU A 270 -7.42 -5.80 -0.65
N ASN A 271 -6.11 -5.68 -0.82
CA ASN A 271 -5.13 -5.66 0.26
C ASN A 271 -4.84 -4.26 0.80
N ARG A 272 -5.35 -3.24 0.16
CA ARG A 272 -5.17 -1.81 0.43
C ARG A 272 -4.08 -1.48 1.44
N ALA A 273 -2.82 -1.63 1.04
CA ALA A 273 -1.77 -0.81 1.60
C ALA A 273 -2.27 0.63 1.55
N GLY A 274 -2.21 1.34 2.64
CA GLY A 274 -2.78 2.66 2.74
C GLY A 274 -1.74 3.64 3.23
N SER A 275 -2.16 4.80 3.62
CA SER A 275 -1.36 5.81 4.29
C SER A 275 -2.29 6.78 5.00
N ASN A 276 -1.78 7.53 5.96
CA ASN A 276 -2.48 8.69 6.47
C ASN A 276 -1.57 9.91 6.40
N TRP A 277 -2.17 11.06 6.22
CA TRP A 277 -1.64 12.32 6.69
C TRP A 277 -2.77 13.26 7.10
N TRP A 278 -2.47 14.15 8.02
CA TRP A 278 -3.32 15.26 8.37
C TRP A 278 -2.50 16.46 8.83
N MET A 279 -3.07 17.63 8.64
CA MET A 279 -2.46 18.90 8.98
C MET A 279 -3.45 19.75 9.78
N VAL A 280 -2.95 20.48 10.76
CA VAL A 280 -3.71 21.47 11.51
C VAL A 280 -3.01 22.82 11.37
N SER A 281 -3.78 23.87 10.99
CA SER A 281 -3.25 25.20 10.82
C SER A 281 -2.89 25.85 12.16
N GLY A 282 -1.94 26.80 12.14
CA GLY A 282 -1.44 27.47 13.33
C GLY A 282 -2.53 28.15 14.18
N GLN A 283 -3.64 28.56 13.59
CA GLN A 283 -4.76 29.19 14.34
C GLN A 283 -5.39 28.27 15.39
N HIS A 284 -5.23 26.95 15.25
CA HIS A 284 -5.79 25.93 16.16
C HIS A 284 -4.74 25.23 17.01
N THR A 285 -3.46 25.50 16.80
CA THR A 285 -2.36 24.85 17.54
C THR A 285 -1.92 25.68 18.75
N ALA A 286 -1.32 25.03 19.73
CA ALA A 286 -0.82 25.69 20.93
C ALA A 286 0.37 26.63 20.64
N SER A 287 1.20 26.31 19.65
CA SER A 287 2.37 27.07 19.24
C SER A 287 2.04 28.23 18.29
N GLY A 288 0.83 28.27 17.73
CA GLY A 288 0.48 29.20 16.64
C GLY A 288 1.11 28.83 15.29
N ARG A 289 1.72 27.62 15.17
CA ARG A 289 2.37 27.12 13.95
C ARG A 289 1.73 25.82 13.47
N PRO A 290 1.72 25.55 12.16
CA PRO A 290 1.05 24.37 11.64
C PRO A 290 1.79 23.08 12.05
N ILE A 291 1.01 22.00 12.19
CA ILE A 291 1.51 20.66 12.49
C ILE A 291 1.07 19.71 11.37
N LEU A 292 2.00 18.87 10.88
CA LEU A 292 1.77 17.77 9.96
C LEU A 292 2.03 16.44 10.67
N ALA A 293 1.11 15.50 10.56
CA ALA A 293 1.36 14.08 10.83
C ALA A 293 1.28 13.27 9.53
N ASN A 294 2.17 12.28 9.36
CA ASN A 294 2.18 11.39 8.19
C ASN A 294 2.70 9.99 8.56
N ASP A 295 1.98 8.97 8.14
CA ASP A 295 2.34 7.56 8.33
C ASP A 295 1.94 6.73 7.08
N PRO A 296 2.88 6.50 6.15
CA PRO A 296 2.67 5.59 5.02
C PRO A 296 2.58 4.14 5.49
N HIS A 297 1.56 3.40 4.98
CA HIS A 297 1.32 2.01 5.34
C HIS A 297 1.64 1.10 4.15
N LEU A 298 2.78 0.43 4.24
CA LEU A 298 3.23 -0.54 3.24
C LEU A 298 3.59 -1.86 3.94
N SER A 299 4.18 -2.80 3.19
CA SER A 299 4.63 -4.06 3.75
C SER A 299 5.66 -3.86 4.85
N LEU A 300 5.45 -4.53 5.98
CA LEU A 300 6.33 -4.54 7.14
C LEU A 300 7.25 -5.76 7.05
N GLY A 301 8.47 -5.52 6.61
CA GLY A 301 9.51 -6.53 6.47
C GLY A 301 10.80 -6.09 7.15
N THR A 302 11.79 -6.99 7.11
CA THR A 302 13.16 -6.68 7.53
C THR A 302 14.12 -7.02 6.40
N PRO A 303 15.01 -6.07 5.99
CA PRO A 303 15.07 -4.68 6.41
C PRO A 303 13.81 -3.88 6.10
N THR A 304 13.52 -2.83 6.87
CA THR A 304 12.42 -1.90 6.57
C THR A 304 12.60 -1.26 5.18
N LEU A 305 11.49 -0.90 4.53
CA LEU A 305 11.51 -0.44 3.13
C LEU A 305 12.39 0.79 2.92
N PHE A 306 12.33 1.78 3.83
CA PHE A 306 13.05 3.04 3.70
C PHE A 306 14.26 3.13 4.61
N HIS A 307 15.18 4.00 4.21
CA HIS A 307 16.34 4.43 4.94
C HIS A 307 16.21 5.91 5.31
N GLU A 308 16.56 6.29 6.52
CA GLU A 308 16.58 7.71 6.92
C GLU A 308 17.91 8.34 6.51
N ALA A 309 17.88 9.60 6.08
CA ALA A 309 19.08 10.37 5.83
C ALA A 309 18.84 11.87 6.04
N HIS A 310 19.92 12.56 6.40
CA HIS A 310 20.04 14.01 6.37
C HIS A 310 21.08 14.41 5.33
N ILE A 311 20.69 15.23 4.35
CA ILE A 311 21.55 15.61 3.22
C ILE A 311 21.76 17.13 3.21
N ILE A 312 23.01 17.55 3.25
CA ILE A 312 23.44 18.93 3.18
C ILE A 312 24.36 19.10 1.97
N SER A 313 23.93 19.89 0.99
CA SER A 313 24.71 20.17 -0.23
C SER A 313 24.87 21.67 -0.43
N ASN A 314 26.11 22.11 -0.49
CA ASN A 314 26.49 23.51 -0.71
C ASN A 314 26.77 23.78 -2.18
N ASP A 315 25.93 23.28 -3.08
CA ASP A 315 26.12 23.40 -4.53
C ASP A 315 26.09 24.86 -4.98
N PRO A 316 27.18 25.37 -5.59
CA PRO A 316 27.27 26.77 -5.99
C PRO A 316 26.32 27.15 -7.16
N ALA A 317 25.70 26.18 -7.82
CA ALA A 317 24.67 26.44 -8.82
C ALA A 317 23.36 26.99 -8.22
N PHE A 318 23.21 26.93 -6.90
CA PHE A 318 21.99 27.37 -6.20
C PHE A 318 22.33 28.45 -5.16
N PRO A 319 21.42 29.44 -4.97
CA PRO A 319 21.64 30.54 -4.03
C PRO A 319 21.61 30.11 -2.56
N GLN A 320 21.03 28.95 -2.26
CA GLN A 320 20.92 28.39 -0.90
C GLN A 320 21.35 26.93 -0.90
N PRO A 321 21.99 26.47 0.21
CA PRO A 321 22.27 25.05 0.40
C PRO A 321 21.00 24.22 0.35
N MET A 322 21.09 23.01 -0.21
CA MET A 322 20.09 21.98 0.07
C MET A 322 20.32 21.49 1.49
N ASN A 323 19.27 21.53 2.31
CA ASN A 323 19.26 20.97 3.65
C ASN A 323 17.95 20.22 3.81
N SER A 324 17.99 18.89 3.67
CA SER A 324 16.81 18.04 3.64
C SER A 324 17.03 16.77 4.46
N ALA A 325 16.06 16.43 5.32
CA ALA A 325 16.09 15.24 6.15
C ALA A 325 14.80 14.47 6.02
N GLY A 326 14.87 13.13 5.96
CA GLY A 326 13.70 12.29 5.85
C GLY A 326 13.99 10.88 5.38
N LEU A 327 13.01 10.26 4.72
CA LEU A 327 13.09 8.89 4.20
C LEU A 327 13.54 8.88 2.75
N VAL A 328 14.55 8.07 2.48
CA VAL A 328 15.08 7.80 1.16
C VAL A 328 14.81 6.34 0.80
N ALA A 329 14.36 6.06 -0.41
CA ALA A 329 14.28 4.70 -0.89
C ALA A 329 15.69 4.17 -1.21
N PRO A 330 16.15 3.06 -0.60
CA PRO A 330 17.43 2.47 -0.97
C PRO A 330 17.50 2.19 -2.48
N GLY A 331 18.46 2.82 -3.15
CA GLY A 331 18.57 2.84 -4.61
C GLY A 331 18.32 4.21 -5.24
N THR A 332 17.84 5.21 -4.48
CA THR A 332 17.61 6.59 -4.95
C THR A 332 18.39 7.59 -4.13
N PRO A 333 18.76 8.78 -4.67
CA PRO A 333 19.71 9.68 -4.00
C PRO A 333 19.11 10.66 -2.99
N LEU A 334 17.78 10.84 -2.92
CA LEU A 334 17.17 11.95 -2.21
C LEU A 334 15.92 11.53 -1.38
N PRO A 335 15.60 12.26 -0.30
CA PRO A 335 14.38 12.07 0.45
C PRO A 335 13.12 12.18 -0.42
N ILE A 336 12.24 11.19 -0.31
CA ILE A 336 10.92 11.18 -0.93
C ILE A 336 9.83 11.61 0.04
N LEU A 337 10.12 11.57 1.35
CA LEU A 337 9.27 12.01 2.46
C LEU A 337 10.14 12.74 3.48
N GLY A 338 9.81 13.94 3.87
CA GLY A 338 10.70 14.62 4.84
C GLY A 338 10.41 16.09 5.06
N CYS A 339 11.48 16.78 5.44
CA CYS A 339 11.49 18.21 5.67
C CYS A 339 12.73 18.85 5.03
N THR A 340 12.58 20.11 4.61
CA THR A 340 13.66 21.04 4.38
C THR A 340 13.77 22.00 5.57
N SER A 341 14.69 22.94 5.53
CA SER A 341 14.74 24.02 6.53
C SER A 341 13.47 24.88 6.57
N ASN A 342 12.65 24.88 5.52
CA ASN A 342 11.53 25.80 5.32
C ASN A 342 10.15 25.15 5.47
N PHE A 343 10.03 23.91 5.09
CA PHE A 343 8.75 23.18 5.05
C PHE A 343 8.94 21.68 5.26
N CYS A 344 7.86 21.00 5.61
CA CYS A 344 7.76 19.53 5.61
C CYS A 344 6.70 19.07 4.63
N TRP A 345 6.87 17.84 4.10
CA TRP A 345 5.88 17.20 3.25
C TRP A 345 5.65 15.74 3.63
N GLY A 346 4.44 15.27 3.32
CA GLY A 346 4.01 13.90 3.50
C GLY A 346 3.25 13.39 2.28
N LEU A 347 3.15 12.08 2.15
CA LEU A 347 2.47 11.43 1.02
C LEU A 347 1.44 10.44 1.50
N THR A 348 0.31 10.36 0.76
CA THR A 348 -0.59 9.20 0.74
C THR A 348 -0.85 8.81 -0.69
N THR A 349 -0.98 7.53 -0.97
CA THR A 349 -1.40 7.07 -2.29
C THR A 349 -2.82 7.57 -2.56
N ASN A 350 -3.03 8.19 -3.71
CA ASN A 350 -4.36 8.39 -4.25
C ASN A 350 -4.77 7.20 -5.13
N THR A 351 -6.03 7.13 -5.48
CA THR A 351 -6.60 6.02 -6.24
C THR A 351 -6.92 6.40 -7.68
N LEU A 352 -6.29 7.46 -8.22
CA LEU A 352 -6.48 7.85 -9.62
C LEU A 352 -6.32 6.65 -10.54
N ASP A 353 -7.27 6.52 -11.45
CA ASP A 353 -7.30 5.46 -12.44
C ASP A 353 -6.38 5.80 -13.61
N VAL A 354 -5.18 5.20 -13.58
CA VAL A 354 -4.10 5.39 -14.56
C VAL A 354 -3.74 4.10 -15.29
N THR A 355 -4.65 3.13 -15.25
CA THR A 355 -4.53 1.82 -15.89
C THR A 355 -5.84 1.51 -16.61
N ASP A 356 -5.78 0.97 -17.82
CA ASP A 356 -6.93 0.41 -18.54
C ASP A 356 -6.57 -0.96 -19.13
N TRP A 357 -7.45 -1.93 -18.95
CA TRP A 357 -7.33 -3.26 -19.52
C TRP A 357 -8.31 -3.45 -20.68
N TYR A 358 -7.86 -4.23 -21.69
CA TYR A 358 -8.64 -4.39 -22.90
C TYR A 358 -8.68 -5.83 -23.39
N PHE A 359 -9.84 -6.24 -23.88
CA PHE A 359 -10.00 -7.36 -24.80
C PHE A 359 -9.64 -6.85 -26.21
N ASP A 360 -8.39 -7.08 -26.64
CA ASP A 360 -7.93 -6.70 -27.97
C ASP A 360 -8.10 -7.83 -28.99
N GLN A 361 -8.48 -7.48 -30.20
CA GLN A 361 -8.52 -8.39 -31.34
C GLN A 361 -7.16 -8.45 -32.01
N PHE A 362 -6.64 -9.65 -32.24
CA PHE A 362 -5.35 -9.90 -32.88
C PHE A 362 -5.47 -10.66 -34.19
N ILE A 363 -4.52 -10.40 -35.10
CA ILE A 363 -4.19 -11.23 -36.25
C ILE A 363 -2.96 -12.04 -35.85
N VAL A 364 -3.07 -13.37 -35.95
CA VAL A 364 -1.98 -14.28 -35.60
C VAL A 364 -1.35 -14.92 -36.85
N ASN A 365 -0.07 -15.25 -36.78
CA ASN A 365 0.63 -15.98 -37.83
C ASN A 365 0.37 -17.51 -37.72
N ALA A 366 0.97 -18.28 -38.63
CA ALA A 366 0.82 -19.74 -38.67
C ALA A 366 1.34 -20.45 -37.39
N TYR A 367 2.12 -19.76 -36.55
CA TYR A 367 2.66 -20.26 -35.26
C TYR A 367 1.81 -19.83 -34.06
N GLY A 368 0.67 -19.17 -34.30
CA GLY A 368 -0.20 -18.63 -33.22
C GLY A 368 0.32 -17.37 -32.57
N LEU A 369 1.38 -16.73 -33.13
CA LEU A 369 1.92 -15.49 -32.54
C LEU A 369 1.25 -14.26 -33.14
N PRO A 370 0.79 -13.31 -32.31
CA PRO A 370 0.19 -12.06 -32.77
C PRO A 370 1.17 -11.25 -33.63
N THR A 371 0.67 -10.77 -34.76
CA THR A 371 1.43 -9.89 -35.68
C THR A 371 0.86 -8.48 -35.72
N HIS A 372 -0.46 -8.34 -35.55
CA HIS A 372 -1.20 -7.09 -35.52
C HIS A 372 -2.29 -7.12 -34.46
N SER A 373 -2.58 -5.97 -33.86
CA SER A 373 -3.83 -5.70 -33.16
C SER A 373 -4.80 -4.97 -34.11
N VAL A 374 -6.12 -5.12 -33.92
CA VAL A 374 -7.12 -4.47 -34.77
C VAL A 374 -7.78 -3.34 -33.99
N HIS A 375 -7.68 -2.10 -34.52
CA HIS A 375 -8.25 -0.91 -33.92
C HIS A 375 -9.00 -0.09 -34.98
N ASN A 376 -10.26 0.26 -34.72
CA ASN A 376 -11.13 0.96 -35.68
C ASN A 376 -11.15 0.29 -37.08
N GLY A 377 -11.08 -1.05 -37.13
CA GLY A 377 -11.02 -1.82 -38.36
C GLY A 377 -9.65 -1.82 -39.07
N VAL A 378 -8.63 -1.19 -38.50
CA VAL A 378 -7.27 -1.13 -39.05
C VAL A 378 -6.36 -2.11 -38.31
N ALA A 379 -5.57 -2.88 -39.06
CA ALA A 379 -4.56 -3.76 -38.50
C ALA A 379 -3.29 -2.96 -38.18
N GLU A 380 -2.94 -2.87 -36.90
CA GLU A 380 -1.75 -2.15 -36.41
C GLU A 380 -0.68 -3.16 -36.02
N PRO A 381 0.58 -3.02 -36.48
CA PRO A 381 1.63 -3.98 -36.16
C PRO A 381 1.99 -3.93 -34.69
N VAL A 382 2.20 -5.13 -34.10
CA VAL A 382 2.72 -5.28 -32.74
C VAL A 382 4.24 -5.42 -32.75
N LEU A 383 4.89 -5.19 -31.61
CA LEU A 383 6.34 -5.35 -31.46
C LEU A 383 6.62 -6.64 -30.64
N TRP A 384 7.62 -7.42 -31.08
CA TRP A 384 8.10 -8.58 -30.37
C TRP A 384 9.39 -8.25 -29.63
N VAL A 385 9.43 -8.58 -28.33
CA VAL A 385 10.61 -8.46 -27.48
C VAL A 385 11.03 -9.86 -27.05
N PHE A 386 12.18 -10.31 -27.52
CA PHE A 386 12.74 -11.62 -27.16
C PHE A 386 13.40 -11.56 -25.77
N GLN A 387 13.12 -12.57 -24.93
CA GLN A 387 13.58 -12.65 -23.55
C GLN A 387 14.45 -13.89 -23.34
N SER A 388 15.45 -13.76 -22.47
CA SER A 388 16.27 -14.88 -21.98
C SER A 388 16.35 -14.83 -20.47
N TYR A 389 16.24 -15.99 -19.83
CA TYR A 389 16.20 -16.11 -18.37
C TYR A 389 17.42 -16.90 -17.88
N TYR A 390 17.89 -16.52 -16.70
CA TYR A 390 19.01 -17.17 -16.02
C TYR A 390 18.59 -17.51 -14.58
N VAL A 391 19.08 -18.63 -14.03
CA VAL A 391 18.61 -19.14 -12.75
C VAL A 391 19.78 -19.58 -11.90
N ASN A 392 19.95 -19.02 -10.71
CA ASN A 392 20.94 -19.43 -9.74
C ASN A 392 20.64 -20.87 -9.24
N GLN A 393 21.65 -21.75 -9.29
CA GLN A 393 21.56 -23.16 -8.86
C GLN A 393 21.99 -23.29 -7.40
N ILE A 394 21.14 -22.84 -6.47
CA ILE A 394 21.45 -22.82 -5.03
C ILE A 394 21.46 -24.25 -4.47
N GLY A 395 22.48 -24.59 -3.69
CA GLY A 395 22.62 -25.84 -2.98
C GLY A 395 23.41 -26.92 -3.76
N ASP A 396 24.06 -26.58 -4.88
CA ASP A 396 24.94 -27.47 -5.63
C ASP A 396 26.42 -27.38 -5.21
N GLY A 397 26.74 -26.46 -4.30
CA GLY A 397 28.08 -26.21 -3.79
C GLY A 397 28.99 -25.47 -4.77
N THR A 398 28.46 -24.88 -5.85
CA THR A 398 29.23 -24.20 -6.88
C THR A 398 28.90 -22.70 -6.85
N LEU A 399 29.89 -21.88 -6.52
CA LEU A 399 29.72 -20.44 -6.50
C LEU A 399 29.41 -19.86 -7.90
N ASP A 400 28.52 -18.88 -7.95
CA ASP A 400 28.15 -18.14 -9.16
C ASP A 400 27.62 -19.04 -10.31
N ASN A 401 27.01 -20.17 -10.01
CA ASN A 401 26.42 -21.07 -11.02
C ASN A 401 25.02 -20.58 -11.44
N VAL A 402 24.96 -19.66 -12.42
CA VAL A 402 23.74 -19.02 -12.93
C VAL A 402 23.54 -19.31 -14.44
N PRO A 403 23.21 -20.55 -14.81
CA PRO A 403 23.04 -20.93 -16.21
C PRO A 403 21.75 -20.33 -16.81
N ARG A 404 21.71 -20.28 -18.14
CA ARG A 404 20.51 -19.95 -18.89
C ARG A 404 19.45 -21.03 -18.69
N ASP A 405 18.22 -20.58 -18.39
CA ASP A 405 17.05 -21.46 -18.38
C ASP A 405 16.39 -21.51 -19.77
N ASN A 406 16.17 -22.70 -20.28
CA ASN A 406 15.56 -22.92 -21.59
C ASN A 406 14.13 -23.50 -21.48
N SER A 407 13.53 -23.55 -20.30
CA SER A 407 12.19 -24.09 -20.08
C SER A 407 11.08 -23.09 -20.47
N ILE A 408 11.41 -21.80 -20.61
CA ILE A 408 10.45 -20.78 -20.99
C ILE A 408 10.35 -20.73 -22.53
N GLY A 409 9.21 -21.16 -23.05
CA GLY A 409 8.91 -21.15 -24.48
C GLY A 409 8.35 -19.81 -24.97
N TYR A 410 8.10 -19.71 -26.28
CA TYR A 410 7.65 -18.48 -26.92
C TYR A 410 6.27 -18.01 -26.44
N THR A 411 5.39 -18.94 -26.12
CA THR A 411 4.01 -18.64 -25.68
C THR A 411 3.87 -18.34 -24.18
N ASN A 412 4.92 -18.61 -23.40
CA ASN A 412 4.88 -18.45 -21.93
C ASN A 412 5.99 -17.54 -21.39
N GLY A 413 6.50 -16.63 -22.23
CA GLY A 413 7.36 -15.55 -21.75
C GLY A 413 8.69 -15.33 -22.47
N ALA A 414 9.15 -16.24 -23.37
CA ALA A 414 10.34 -16.01 -24.18
C ALA A 414 10.14 -14.90 -25.26
N ILE A 415 8.88 -14.57 -25.56
CA ILE A 415 8.50 -13.40 -26.35
C ILE A 415 7.47 -12.59 -25.58
N THR A 416 7.74 -11.31 -25.40
CA THR A 416 6.75 -10.30 -24.96
C THR A 416 6.22 -9.59 -26.19
N VAL A 417 4.90 -9.51 -26.32
CA VAL A 417 4.21 -8.77 -27.37
C VAL A 417 3.82 -7.41 -26.81
N LEU A 418 4.26 -6.33 -27.46
CA LEU A 418 3.94 -4.94 -27.07
C LEU A 418 3.02 -4.31 -28.10
N ILE A 419 2.05 -3.55 -27.62
CA ILE A 419 1.09 -2.81 -28.44
C ILE A 419 1.47 -1.32 -28.39
N PRO A 420 2.06 -0.75 -29.49
CA PRO A 420 2.50 0.65 -29.49
C PRO A 420 1.41 1.65 -29.12
N ARG A 421 0.20 1.45 -29.63
CA ARG A 421 -0.98 2.26 -29.33
C ARG A 421 -1.31 2.33 -27.83
N ARG A 422 -1.02 1.28 -27.07
CA ARG A 422 -1.26 1.20 -25.64
C ARG A 422 -0.07 1.67 -24.80
N ASN A 423 0.60 2.71 -25.23
CA ASN A 423 1.83 3.20 -24.56
C ASN A 423 2.90 2.10 -24.44
N PHE A 424 3.02 1.26 -25.48
CA PHE A 424 3.85 0.05 -25.46
C PHE A 424 3.49 -0.96 -24.35
N GLY A 425 2.23 -0.93 -23.91
CA GLY A 425 1.70 -1.89 -22.96
C GLY A 425 1.74 -3.32 -23.50
N PRO A 426 1.97 -4.31 -22.62
CA PRO A 426 2.10 -5.70 -23.04
C PRO A 426 0.75 -6.39 -23.25
N MET A 427 0.77 -7.39 -24.11
CA MET A 427 -0.22 -8.46 -24.09
C MET A 427 0.08 -9.41 -22.91
N LEU A 428 -0.89 -9.61 -22.04
CA LEU A 428 -0.75 -10.45 -20.84
C LEU A 428 -1.38 -11.83 -20.98
N VAL A 429 -2.40 -11.97 -21.82
CA VAL A 429 -2.98 -13.26 -22.20
C VAL A 429 -2.98 -13.37 -23.70
N ALA A 430 -2.45 -14.48 -24.21
CA ALA A 430 -2.43 -14.77 -25.64
C ALA A 430 -3.83 -14.88 -26.21
N PRO A 431 -4.02 -14.56 -27.51
CA PRO A 431 -5.31 -14.66 -28.17
C PRO A 431 -5.89 -16.07 -28.11
N ASP A 432 -7.19 -16.16 -27.86
CA ASP A 432 -7.97 -17.39 -27.98
C ASP A 432 -8.24 -17.75 -29.46
N ALA A 433 -9.04 -18.78 -29.69
CA ALA A 433 -9.41 -19.23 -31.04
C ALA A 433 -10.17 -18.18 -31.86
N SER A 434 -10.81 -17.19 -31.21
CA SER A 434 -11.46 -16.05 -31.86
C SER A 434 -10.50 -14.89 -32.16
N GLY A 435 -9.26 -15.01 -31.74
CA GLY A 435 -8.24 -13.97 -31.87
C GLY A 435 -8.30 -12.89 -30.78
N VAL A 436 -9.07 -13.06 -29.70
CA VAL A 436 -9.18 -12.11 -28.59
C VAL A 436 -8.14 -12.44 -27.55
N GLY A 437 -7.35 -11.45 -27.13
CA GLY A 437 -6.37 -11.54 -26.03
C GLY A 437 -6.51 -10.38 -25.05
N LEU A 438 -5.82 -10.46 -23.89
CA LEU A 438 -5.82 -9.39 -22.88
C LEU A 438 -4.55 -8.54 -23.01
N THR A 439 -4.75 -7.23 -23.05
CA THR A 439 -3.69 -6.23 -23.02
C THR A 439 -3.92 -5.24 -21.89
N VAL A 440 -2.87 -4.50 -21.54
CA VAL A 440 -2.95 -3.46 -20.53
C VAL A 440 -2.22 -2.19 -20.98
N GLN A 441 -2.84 -1.06 -20.71
CA GLN A 441 -2.26 0.27 -20.85
C GLN A 441 -2.06 0.86 -19.45
N TYR A 442 -0.90 1.44 -19.17
CA TYR A 442 -0.56 2.00 -17.87
C TYR A 442 0.34 3.23 -18.05
N ALA A 443 0.07 4.29 -17.32
CA ALA A 443 0.84 5.54 -17.38
C ALA A 443 2.36 5.32 -17.17
N GLY A 444 2.72 4.31 -16.39
CA GLY A 444 4.12 4.00 -16.07
C GLY A 444 4.93 3.28 -17.13
N TRP A 445 4.35 2.87 -18.28
CA TRP A 445 5.10 2.17 -19.35
C TRP A 445 6.05 3.08 -20.13
N GLY A 446 5.79 4.40 -20.13
CA GLY A 446 6.60 5.40 -20.82
C GLY A 446 7.70 6.01 -19.94
N PRO A 447 8.45 6.99 -20.52
CA PRO A 447 9.35 7.87 -19.76
C PRO A 447 8.55 8.71 -18.77
N THR A 448 9.04 8.83 -17.52
CA THR A 448 8.41 9.65 -16.48
C THR A 448 9.48 10.30 -15.58
N PHE A 449 9.09 11.31 -14.74
CA PHE A 449 10.00 12.23 -14.09
C PHE A 449 9.89 12.27 -12.57
N GLU A 450 9.39 11.23 -11.87
CA GLU A 450 9.18 11.22 -10.41
C GLU A 450 10.43 11.57 -9.61
N LEU A 451 11.61 11.06 -10.02
CA LEU A 451 12.87 11.40 -9.34
C LEU A 451 13.29 12.85 -9.58
N GLU A 452 12.93 13.46 -10.72
CA GLU A 452 13.12 14.88 -10.96
C GLU A 452 12.17 15.72 -10.10
N ALA A 453 10.93 15.27 -9.90
CA ALA A 453 9.99 15.88 -8.95
C ALA A 453 10.61 15.96 -7.55
N PHE A 454 11.12 14.83 -7.05
CA PHE A 454 11.78 14.81 -5.73
C PHE A 454 13.06 15.64 -5.70
N ARG A 455 13.86 15.69 -6.78
CA ARG A 455 15.02 16.58 -6.85
C ARG A 455 14.62 18.05 -6.72
N LYS A 456 13.56 18.45 -7.40
CA LYS A 456 13.02 19.82 -7.30
C LYS A 456 12.40 20.10 -5.92
N ILE A 457 11.67 19.16 -5.32
CA ILE A 457 11.08 19.28 -3.98
C ILE A 457 12.17 19.55 -2.95
N ASN A 458 13.25 18.76 -2.95
CA ASN A 458 14.34 18.91 -1.98
C ASN A 458 15.13 20.22 -2.16
N ARG A 459 14.99 20.90 -3.29
CA ARG A 459 15.56 22.23 -3.57
C ARG A 459 14.56 23.37 -3.44
N ALA A 460 13.27 23.08 -3.29
CA ALA A 460 12.25 24.10 -3.11
C ALA A 460 12.42 24.85 -1.77
N THR A 461 12.08 26.13 -1.76
CA THR A 461 12.17 26.99 -0.59
C THR A 461 10.82 27.54 -0.12
N ASN A 462 9.76 27.35 -0.92
CA ASN A 462 8.39 27.80 -0.65
C ASN A 462 7.36 26.93 -1.35
N MET A 463 6.08 27.15 -1.02
CA MET A 463 4.95 26.40 -1.53
C MET A 463 4.84 26.42 -3.06
N GLU A 464 5.07 27.55 -3.71
CA GLU A 464 4.94 27.63 -5.18
C GLU A 464 6.01 26.79 -5.88
N GLN A 465 7.26 26.85 -5.43
CA GLN A 465 8.31 25.99 -5.97
C GLN A 465 8.03 24.50 -5.70
N PHE A 466 7.46 24.18 -4.54
CA PHE A 466 7.00 22.83 -4.23
C PHE A 466 5.90 22.39 -5.21
N ARG A 467 4.88 23.21 -5.42
CA ARG A 467 3.79 22.94 -6.36
C ARG A 467 4.30 22.71 -7.78
N GLN A 468 5.23 23.56 -8.25
CA GLN A 468 5.86 23.39 -9.57
C GLN A 468 6.71 22.10 -9.66
N ALA A 469 7.34 21.70 -8.58
CA ALA A 469 8.06 20.43 -8.53
C ALA A 469 7.10 19.23 -8.65
N VAL A 470 5.96 19.28 -7.97
CA VAL A 470 4.93 18.22 -7.97
C VAL A 470 4.34 18.00 -9.37
N LEU A 471 4.33 19.00 -10.27
CA LEU A 471 3.89 18.84 -11.67
C LEU A 471 4.75 17.86 -12.49
N ASN A 472 5.93 17.45 -11.99
CA ASN A 472 6.77 16.43 -12.63
C ASN A 472 6.56 15.02 -12.02
N PHE A 473 5.56 14.86 -11.15
CA PHE A 473 5.22 13.56 -10.56
C PHE A 473 4.14 12.90 -11.42
N ASP A 474 4.56 12.12 -12.41
CA ASP A 474 3.70 11.66 -13.50
C ASP A 474 2.92 10.39 -13.14
N VAL A 475 3.58 9.42 -12.48
CA VAL A 475 3.00 8.12 -12.13
C VAL A 475 3.33 7.71 -10.69
N GLY A 476 2.54 6.82 -10.10
CA GLY A 476 2.62 6.44 -8.69
C GLY A 476 1.54 7.09 -7.85
N SER A 477 0.77 7.99 -8.42
CA SER A 477 -0.48 8.60 -7.91
C SER A 477 -0.42 8.97 -6.42
N GLN A 478 -0.07 10.22 -6.10
CA GLN A 478 0.11 10.65 -4.70
C GLN A 478 -0.71 11.88 -4.35
N ASN A 479 -1.14 11.91 -3.09
CA ASN A 479 -1.66 13.07 -2.40
C ASN A 479 -0.52 13.69 -1.58
N PHE A 480 -0.06 14.86 -1.97
CA PHE A 480 1.01 15.59 -1.29
C PHE A 480 0.46 16.51 -0.21
N ALA A 481 0.89 16.32 1.03
CA ALA A 481 0.71 17.27 2.13
C ALA A 481 1.90 18.22 2.20
N TYR A 482 1.66 19.49 2.51
CA TYR A 482 2.68 20.53 2.65
C TYR A 482 2.37 21.43 3.85
N VAL A 483 3.35 21.66 4.70
CA VAL A 483 3.30 22.65 5.79
C VAL A 483 4.59 23.44 5.85
N ASP A 484 4.51 24.77 6.10
CA ASP A 484 5.70 25.63 6.16
C ASP A 484 5.76 26.53 7.40
N LYS A 485 6.91 27.16 7.58
CA LYS A 485 7.16 28.14 8.66
C LYS A 485 6.34 29.43 8.52
N GLN A 486 5.81 29.73 7.35
CA GLN A 486 4.95 30.88 7.10
C GLN A 486 3.53 30.65 7.57
N GLY A 487 3.19 29.41 7.95
CA GLY A 487 1.87 29.05 8.44
C GLY A 487 0.96 28.40 7.41
N THR A 488 1.47 28.13 6.21
CA THR A 488 0.71 27.51 5.13
C THR A 488 0.49 26.02 5.39
N ILE A 489 -0.73 25.54 5.18
CA ILE A 489 -1.06 24.14 5.02
C ILE A 489 -1.65 23.94 3.62
N ALA A 490 -1.17 22.93 2.88
CA ALA A 490 -1.65 22.70 1.53
C ALA A 490 -1.70 21.22 1.17
N TYR A 491 -2.63 20.88 0.30
CA TYR A 491 -2.78 19.57 -0.31
C TYR A 491 -2.75 19.69 -1.84
N PHE A 492 -2.01 18.83 -2.49
CA PHE A 492 -1.96 18.69 -3.94
C PHE A 492 -2.07 17.22 -4.34
N THR A 493 -2.99 16.90 -5.24
CA THR A 493 -3.03 15.59 -5.90
C THR A 493 -2.10 15.63 -7.11
N SER A 494 -1.30 14.60 -7.32
CA SER A 494 -0.46 14.49 -8.51
C SER A 494 -0.40 13.08 -9.06
N ALA A 495 -0.64 12.99 -10.34
CA ALA A 495 -0.36 11.98 -11.35
C ALA A 495 -0.91 12.48 -12.68
N GLU A 496 -0.47 11.88 -13.78
CA GLU A 496 -1.08 12.12 -15.09
C GLU A 496 -2.30 11.19 -15.26
N SER A 497 -3.50 11.71 -14.97
CA SER A 497 -4.77 10.97 -15.11
C SER A 497 -5.29 11.09 -16.54
N PRO A 498 -5.31 10.02 -17.36
CA PRO A 498 -5.65 10.09 -18.76
C PRO A 498 -7.15 10.35 -18.98
N ILE A 499 -7.43 11.14 -20.00
CA ILE A 499 -8.80 11.40 -20.49
C ILE A 499 -9.14 10.36 -21.54
N ARG A 500 -10.27 9.68 -21.37
CA ARG A 500 -10.77 8.63 -22.26
C ARG A 500 -11.77 9.21 -23.26
N GLU A 501 -11.76 8.70 -24.49
CA GLU A 501 -12.58 9.20 -25.60
C GLU A 501 -14.06 9.25 -25.29
N ASP A 502 -14.62 8.20 -24.70
CA ASP A 502 -16.05 8.10 -24.37
C ASP A 502 -16.41 9.04 -23.21
N LEU A 503 -15.57 9.10 -22.16
CA LEU A 503 -15.81 10.03 -21.04
C LEU A 503 -15.78 11.49 -21.50
N GLN A 504 -14.87 11.85 -22.44
CA GLN A 504 -14.85 13.18 -23.05
C GLN A 504 -16.16 13.49 -23.82
N ARG A 505 -16.83 12.47 -24.33
CA ARG A 505 -18.12 12.60 -25.03
C ARG A 505 -19.34 12.49 -24.10
N ASN A 506 -19.14 12.52 -22.78
CA ASN A 506 -20.19 12.31 -21.76
C ASN A 506 -20.89 10.96 -21.88
N THR A 507 -20.20 9.92 -22.29
CA THR A 507 -20.75 8.56 -22.42
C THR A 507 -19.81 7.55 -21.78
N ILE A 508 -20.36 6.37 -21.48
CA ILE A 508 -19.58 5.18 -21.11
C ILE A 508 -19.83 4.15 -22.19
N ASN A 509 -18.80 3.84 -22.99
CA ASN A 509 -18.90 2.90 -24.08
C ASN A 509 -18.56 1.48 -23.59
N GLY A 510 -19.58 0.68 -23.36
CA GLY A 510 -19.43 -0.68 -22.82
C GLY A 510 -19.26 -0.72 -21.31
N LEU A 511 -18.13 -1.28 -20.84
CA LEU A 511 -17.80 -1.33 -19.42
C LEU A 511 -17.10 -0.03 -18.96
N PRO A 512 -17.25 0.35 -17.66
CA PRO A 512 -16.54 1.51 -17.13
C PRO A 512 -15.01 1.29 -17.07
N PRO A 513 -14.22 2.37 -17.01
CA PRO A 513 -12.76 2.32 -17.06
C PRO A 513 -12.08 1.40 -16.04
N TYR A 514 -12.65 1.22 -14.87
CA TYR A 514 -12.11 0.34 -13.82
C TYR A 514 -12.43 -1.16 -14.02
N LEU A 515 -12.91 -1.53 -15.21
CA LEU A 515 -13.17 -2.91 -15.66
C LEU A 515 -12.54 -3.12 -17.05
N VAL A 516 -12.29 -4.38 -17.43
CA VAL A 516 -11.72 -4.72 -18.74
C VAL A 516 -12.66 -4.33 -19.87
N ARG A 517 -12.20 -3.48 -20.78
CA ARG A 517 -12.99 -2.86 -21.85
C ARG A 517 -12.72 -3.52 -23.21
N GLU A 518 -13.55 -3.23 -24.19
CA GLU A 518 -13.28 -3.66 -25.57
C GLU A 518 -12.20 -2.79 -26.20
N GLY A 519 -11.17 -3.41 -26.76
CA GLY A 519 -10.01 -2.75 -27.34
C GLY A 519 -10.11 -2.37 -28.80
N ARG A 520 -11.34 -2.25 -29.34
CA ARG A 520 -11.58 -2.01 -30.79
C ARG A 520 -11.76 -0.55 -31.15
N GLY A 521 -11.64 0.39 -30.20
CA GLY A 521 -11.79 1.82 -30.36
C GLY A 521 -13.02 2.41 -29.67
N GLY A 522 -13.02 3.73 -29.51
CA GLY A 522 -14.14 4.49 -28.95
C GLY A 522 -14.09 4.70 -27.43
N ASN A 523 -13.11 4.14 -26.74
CA ASN A 523 -12.87 4.26 -25.31
C ASN A 523 -11.38 4.30 -24.92
N GLU A 524 -10.54 4.61 -25.90
CA GLU A 524 -9.09 4.72 -25.74
C GLU A 524 -8.69 6.03 -25.04
N TRP A 525 -7.43 6.14 -24.60
CA TRP A 525 -6.87 7.41 -24.15
C TRP A 525 -6.74 8.38 -25.33
N LEU A 526 -7.18 9.61 -25.14
CA LEU A 526 -7.12 10.62 -26.18
C LEU A 526 -5.67 11.01 -26.49
N PRO A 527 -5.27 11.05 -27.77
CA PRO A 527 -3.98 11.59 -28.15
C PRO A 527 -3.84 13.03 -27.71
N VAL A 528 -2.65 13.40 -27.20
CA VAL A 528 -2.39 14.75 -26.74
C VAL A 528 -2.39 15.75 -27.90
N THR A 529 -3.04 16.88 -27.70
CA THR A 529 -3.00 18.02 -28.62
C THR A 529 -1.99 19.07 -28.14
N ARG A 530 -1.84 19.22 -26.81
CA ARG A 530 -0.90 20.13 -26.19
C ARG A 530 -0.47 19.62 -24.82
N LEU A 531 0.82 19.41 -24.63
CA LEU A 531 1.40 19.04 -23.32
C LEU A 531 1.31 20.20 -22.32
N TYR A 532 0.98 19.88 -21.08
CA TYR A 532 1.17 20.77 -19.94
C TYR A 532 2.65 20.80 -19.52
N GLU A 533 3.02 21.82 -18.75
CA GLU A 533 4.37 21.89 -18.17
C GLU A 533 4.57 20.70 -17.21
N GLY A 534 5.66 19.96 -17.41
CA GLY A 534 5.98 18.76 -16.63
C GLY A 534 5.34 17.47 -17.13
N GLN A 535 4.37 17.51 -18.03
CA GLN A 535 3.69 16.33 -18.56
C GLN A 535 4.62 15.42 -19.37
N ALA A 536 4.60 14.13 -19.05
CA ALA A 536 5.36 13.06 -19.69
C ALA A 536 4.54 12.21 -20.67
N LEU A 537 3.26 11.94 -20.37
CA LEU A 537 2.40 11.09 -21.19
C LEU A 537 2.05 11.76 -22.53
N PRO A 538 2.09 11.02 -23.64
CA PRO A 538 1.69 11.51 -24.96
C PRO A 538 0.16 11.44 -25.18
N TYR A 539 -0.61 11.64 -24.13
CA TYR A 539 -2.08 11.59 -24.12
C TYR A 539 -2.66 12.82 -23.44
N GLU A 540 -3.91 13.14 -23.73
CA GLU A 540 -4.65 14.13 -22.95
C GLU A 540 -4.83 13.64 -21.51
N VAL A 541 -4.53 14.52 -20.55
CA VAL A 541 -4.68 14.26 -19.11
C VAL A 541 -5.51 15.36 -18.45
N LEU A 542 -6.04 15.08 -17.27
CA LEU A 542 -6.67 16.14 -16.46
C LEU A 542 -5.67 17.28 -16.26
N SER A 543 -6.11 18.51 -16.51
CA SER A 543 -5.25 19.68 -16.37
C SER A 543 -4.86 19.90 -14.90
N PRO A 544 -3.74 20.59 -14.62
CA PRO A 544 -3.36 20.95 -13.25
C PRO A 544 -4.42 21.70 -12.46
N ALA A 545 -5.35 22.40 -13.15
CA ALA A 545 -6.49 23.08 -12.52
C ALA A 545 -7.66 22.12 -12.19
N GLU A 546 -7.72 20.97 -12.86
CA GLU A 546 -8.73 19.92 -12.62
C GLU A 546 -8.27 18.89 -11.60
N MET A 547 -6.98 18.86 -11.26
CA MET A 547 -6.48 18.00 -10.20
C MET A 547 -6.83 18.58 -8.81
N PRO A 548 -7.36 17.76 -7.88
CA PRO A 548 -7.74 18.25 -6.56
C PRO A 548 -6.60 18.92 -5.79
N PHE A 549 -6.82 20.11 -5.29
CA PHE A 549 -5.90 20.81 -4.40
C PHE A 549 -6.62 21.78 -3.47
N VAL A 550 -6.02 22.09 -2.33
CA VAL A 550 -6.50 23.15 -1.44
C VAL A 550 -5.34 23.77 -0.65
N VAL A 551 -5.43 25.07 -0.42
CA VAL A 551 -4.46 25.84 0.39
C VAL A 551 -5.22 26.60 1.45
N ASN A 552 -4.81 26.47 2.72
CA ASN A 552 -5.37 27.16 3.88
C ASN A 552 -6.91 27.14 3.93
N PRO A 553 -7.57 25.96 3.97
CA PRO A 553 -9.03 25.91 4.01
C PRO A 553 -9.58 26.52 5.30
N SER A 554 -10.80 27.04 5.23
CA SER A 554 -11.50 27.66 6.37
C SER A 554 -11.79 26.70 7.52
N SER A 555 -11.76 25.37 7.25
CA SER A 555 -11.84 24.33 8.29
C SER A 555 -10.66 24.35 9.27
N GLY A 556 -9.54 24.97 8.88
CA GLY A 556 -8.31 24.99 9.67
C GLY A 556 -7.56 23.65 9.74
N TYR A 557 -8.00 22.63 9.02
CA TYR A 557 -7.30 21.34 8.90
C TYR A 557 -7.55 20.71 7.54
N ILE A 558 -6.68 19.77 7.16
CA ILE A 558 -6.83 18.90 5.99
C ILE A 558 -6.41 17.49 6.40
N ALA A 559 -7.12 16.47 5.93
CA ALA A 559 -6.77 15.08 6.17
C ALA A 559 -6.95 14.23 4.91
N ASN A 560 -6.15 13.19 4.79
CA ASN A 560 -6.30 12.16 3.77
C ASN A 560 -5.86 10.79 4.32
N ALA A 561 -6.66 9.78 4.03
CA ALA A 561 -6.43 8.38 4.38
C ALA A 561 -6.71 7.47 3.17
N ASN A 562 -6.26 7.87 1.98
CA ASN A 562 -6.51 7.23 0.69
C ASN A 562 -8.02 7.20 0.32
N ASN A 563 -8.76 8.18 0.78
CA ASN A 563 -10.18 8.37 0.48
C ASN A 563 -10.37 9.15 -0.81
N ASP A 564 -11.60 9.12 -1.32
CA ASP A 564 -12.05 10.05 -2.35
C ASP A 564 -11.80 11.50 -1.87
N PRO A 565 -10.95 12.26 -2.55
CA PRO A 565 -10.57 13.57 -2.03
C PRO A 565 -11.68 14.63 -2.12
N VAL A 566 -12.61 14.48 -3.04
CA VAL A 566 -13.58 15.52 -3.42
C VAL A 566 -15.05 15.07 -3.43
N GLY A 567 -15.30 13.75 -3.37
CA GLY A 567 -16.63 13.18 -3.22
C GLY A 567 -17.31 12.71 -4.50
N THR A 568 -16.54 12.40 -5.55
CA THR A 568 -17.08 11.89 -6.84
C THR A 568 -17.80 10.55 -6.72
N THR A 569 -17.64 9.83 -5.61
CA THR A 569 -18.18 8.47 -5.43
C THR A 569 -19.24 8.33 -4.34
N LEU A 570 -19.59 9.45 -3.66
CA LEU A 570 -20.44 9.41 -2.46
C LEU A 570 -21.85 8.87 -2.73
N ASP A 571 -22.41 9.11 -3.89
CA ASP A 571 -23.71 8.62 -4.34
C ASP A 571 -23.66 7.24 -5.01
N ASN A 572 -22.50 6.59 -5.03
CA ASN A 572 -22.22 5.32 -5.70
C ASN A 572 -22.11 5.40 -7.24
N ASN A 573 -21.95 6.60 -7.80
CA ASN A 573 -21.81 6.80 -9.25
C ASN A 573 -20.62 7.73 -9.57
N PRO A 574 -19.42 7.22 -9.87
CA PRO A 574 -18.24 8.04 -10.13
C PRO A 574 -18.23 8.75 -11.50
N PHE A 575 -19.36 8.79 -12.22
CA PHE A 575 -19.44 9.30 -13.60
C PHE A 575 -20.50 10.36 -13.83
N ASN A 576 -21.04 10.96 -12.80
CA ASN A 576 -22.12 11.95 -12.93
C ASN A 576 -21.64 13.40 -12.78
N GLU A 577 -20.39 13.64 -12.42
CA GLU A 577 -19.80 14.97 -12.41
C GLU A 577 -19.26 15.37 -13.78
N GLN A 578 -19.29 16.68 -14.09
CA GLN A 578 -18.83 17.24 -15.34
C GLN A 578 -17.53 18.02 -15.16
N ARG A 579 -16.60 17.87 -16.12
CA ARG A 579 -15.37 18.65 -16.16
C ARG A 579 -15.62 20.08 -16.69
N PRO A 580 -14.88 21.09 -16.23
CA PRO A 580 -14.87 22.42 -16.88
C PRO A 580 -14.48 22.38 -18.35
N GLY A 581 -13.56 21.49 -18.71
CA GLY A 581 -13.13 21.24 -20.10
C GLY A 581 -14.12 20.43 -20.93
N GLY A 582 -15.29 20.08 -20.38
CA GLY A 582 -16.28 19.17 -20.96
C GLY A 582 -15.94 17.69 -20.75
N GLY A 583 -16.98 16.86 -20.82
CA GLY A 583 -16.85 15.43 -20.52
C GLY A 583 -17.03 15.10 -19.04
N ILE A 584 -17.04 13.81 -18.74
CA ILE A 584 -17.20 13.28 -17.37
C ILE A 584 -15.92 13.55 -16.57
N TYR A 585 -16.09 14.06 -15.34
CA TYR A 585 -15.02 14.20 -14.36
C TYR A 585 -14.85 12.88 -13.61
N TYR A 586 -13.88 12.08 -14.01
CA TYR A 586 -13.61 10.78 -13.44
C TYR A 586 -12.23 10.73 -12.82
N LEU A 587 -12.14 10.34 -11.54
CA LEU A 587 -10.87 10.14 -10.84
C LEU A 587 -10.58 8.66 -10.64
N ALA A 588 -11.53 7.93 -10.04
CA ALA A 588 -11.36 6.51 -9.73
C ALA A 588 -12.68 5.86 -9.28
N GLN A 589 -12.71 4.53 -9.27
CA GLN A 589 -13.63 3.76 -8.42
C GLN A 589 -13.05 3.70 -7.01
N GLN A 590 -13.80 4.17 -6.00
CA GLN A 590 -13.36 4.24 -4.61
C GLN A 590 -13.97 3.11 -3.73
N GLY A 591 -14.45 3.35 -2.62
CA GLY A 591 -15.04 2.49 -1.57
C GLY A 591 -14.30 2.67 -0.22
N ALA A 592 -14.71 2.03 0.74
CA ALA A 592 -14.27 1.70 2.11
C ALA A 592 -13.24 2.53 2.93
N PRO A 593 -13.06 3.87 2.95
CA PRO A 593 -12.13 4.51 3.89
C PRO A 593 -12.70 4.70 5.29
N TYR A 594 -12.72 3.65 6.10
CA TYR A 594 -13.05 3.76 7.53
C TYR A 594 -12.07 4.67 8.29
N ARG A 595 -10.76 4.63 7.93
CA ARG A 595 -9.71 5.43 8.57
C ARG A 595 -9.98 6.93 8.47
N MET A 596 -10.37 7.42 7.29
CA MET A 596 -10.73 8.83 7.10
C MET A 596 -11.88 9.25 8.01
N GLY A 597 -12.90 8.40 8.16
CA GLY A 597 -14.02 8.66 9.05
C GLY A 597 -13.59 8.86 10.51
N ARG A 598 -12.66 8.05 11.01
CA ARG A 598 -12.12 8.22 12.38
C ARG A 598 -11.26 9.47 12.48
N ILE A 599 -10.30 9.66 11.57
CA ILE A 599 -9.39 10.80 11.57
C ILE A 599 -10.15 12.13 11.55
N ASP A 600 -11.16 12.26 10.69
CA ASP A 600 -11.91 13.49 10.56
C ASP A 600 -12.73 13.83 11.82
N ARG A 601 -13.38 12.82 12.46
CA ARG A 601 -14.08 13.03 13.73
C ARG A 601 -13.16 13.54 14.83
N GLU A 602 -11.99 12.94 14.96
CA GLU A 602 -10.99 13.33 15.96
C GLU A 602 -10.43 14.73 15.68
N LEU A 603 -10.13 15.06 14.41
CA LEU A 603 -9.65 16.38 14.03
C LEU A 603 -10.70 17.47 14.26
N GLN A 604 -11.97 17.20 13.96
CA GLN A 604 -13.06 18.14 14.27
C GLN A 604 -13.12 18.45 15.77
N ALA A 605 -13.01 17.42 16.62
CA ALA A 605 -12.99 17.59 18.07
C ALA A 605 -11.76 18.37 18.55
N LEU A 606 -10.57 18.05 18.01
CA LEU A 606 -9.32 18.73 18.35
C LEU A 606 -9.34 20.20 17.93
N VAL A 607 -9.78 20.52 16.72
CA VAL A 607 -9.88 21.88 16.19
C VAL A 607 -10.92 22.70 16.97
N ALA A 608 -12.07 22.11 17.29
CA ALA A 608 -13.09 22.75 18.11
C ALA A 608 -12.60 23.05 19.55
N ARG A 609 -11.78 22.16 20.12
CA ARG A 609 -11.14 22.39 21.42
C ARG A 609 -10.09 23.50 21.35
N GLY A 610 -9.37 23.60 20.21
CA GLY A 610 -8.21 24.46 20.03
C GLY A 610 -6.96 23.98 20.78
N GLN A 611 -5.88 24.74 20.69
CA GLN A 611 -4.59 24.46 21.37
C GLN A 611 -4.06 23.07 21.08
N VAL A 612 -4.16 22.62 19.82
CA VAL A 612 -3.68 21.31 19.36
C VAL A 612 -2.16 21.23 19.52
N THR A 613 -1.65 20.11 20.01
CA THR A 613 -0.24 19.87 20.30
C THR A 613 0.32 18.71 19.46
N VAL A 614 1.63 18.62 19.38
CA VAL A 614 2.35 17.45 18.84
C VAL A 614 1.88 16.15 19.52
N GLN A 615 1.59 16.21 20.84
CA GLN A 615 1.11 15.05 21.59
C GLN A 615 -0.30 14.59 21.15
N ASP A 616 -1.20 15.54 20.82
CA ASP A 616 -2.51 15.18 20.28
C ASP A 616 -2.39 14.47 18.92
N MET A 617 -1.47 14.95 18.06
CA MET A 617 -1.17 14.30 16.79
C MET A 617 -0.62 12.88 16.97
N ALA A 618 0.27 12.68 17.96
CA ALA A 618 0.82 11.36 18.31
C ALA A 618 -0.28 10.41 18.80
N LYS A 619 -1.19 10.89 19.66
CA LYS A 619 -2.35 10.11 20.11
C LYS A 619 -3.27 9.71 18.96
N LEU A 620 -3.49 10.63 18.01
CA LEU A 620 -4.31 10.30 16.83
C LEU A 620 -3.61 9.28 15.93
N GLN A 621 -2.29 9.35 15.73
CA GLN A 621 -1.54 8.30 15.01
C GLN A 621 -1.60 6.94 15.70
N ALA A 622 -1.73 6.91 17.02
CA ALA A 622 -1.85 5.69 17.81
C ALA A 622 -3.30 5.21 17.97
N ASN A 623 -4.29 5.88 17.38
CA ASN A 623 -5.70 5.51 17.55
C ASN A 623 -5.97 4.13 16.94
N ASN A 624 -6.40 3.22 17.80
CA ASN A 624 -6.70 1.82 17.46
C ASN A 624 -8.20 1.48 17.58
N GLN A 625 -9.08 2.49 17.62
CA GLN A 625 -10.52 2.29 17.68
C GLN A 625 -11.11 1.88 16.33
N LEU A 626 -11.96 0.89 16.35
CA LEU A 626 -12.60 0.30 15.18
C LEU A 626 -13.85 1.10 14.78
N LEU A 627 -13.77 1.92 13.72
CA LEU A 627 -14.94 2.65 13.21
C LEU A 627 -16.00 1.71 12.64
N ASP A 628 -15.61 0.59 12.08
CA ASP A 628 -16.56 -0.42 11.57
C ASP A 628 -17.45 -0.97 12.69
N ALA A 629 -16.89 -1.14 13.89
CA ALA A 629 -17.65 -1.56 15.06
C ALA A 629 -18.67 -0.49 15.48
N GLU A 630 -18.25 0.76 15.55
CA GLU A 630 -19.13 1.89 15.86
C GLU A 630 -20.33 1.99 14.90
N LEU A 631 -20.12 1.70 13.61
CA LEU A 631 -21.14 1.79 12.58
C LEU A 631 -22.10 0.58 12.57
N ILE A 632 -21.63 -0.63 12.90
CA ILE A 632 -22.41 -1.88 12.71
C ILE A 632 -22.90 -2.47 14.03
N LEU A 633 -22.19 -2.30 15.15
CA LEU A 633 -22.62 -2.81 16.45
C LEU A 633 -24.06 -2.42 16.84
N PRO A 634 -24.56 -1.20 16.56
CA PRO A 634 -25.95 -0.84 16.85
C PRO A 634 -26.98 -1.80 16.24
N HIS A 635 -26.70 -2.40 15.07
CA HIS A 635 -27.58 -3.38 14.46
C HIS A 635 -27.59 -4.70 15.25
N LEU A 636 -26.44 -5.15 15.76
CA LEU A 636 -26.35 -6.36 16.58
C LEU A 636 -27.02 -6.17 17.95
N LEU A 637 -26.80 -5.01 18.61
CA LEU A 637 -27.42 -4.70 19.90
C LEU A 637 -28.95 -4.65 19.77
N ARG A 638 -29.47 -3.98 18.74
CA ARG A 638 -30.90 -3.96 18.45
C ARG A 638 -31.45 -5.38 18.20
N ALA A 639 -30.70 -6.21 17.47
CA ALA A 639 -31.09 -7.59 17.20
C ALA A 639 -31.23 -8.38 18.51
N PHE A 640 -30.33 -8.17 19.46
CA PHE A 640 -30.43 -8.83 20.78
C PHE A 640 -31.62 -8.31 21.61
N ASP A 641 -31.86 -7.01 21.61
CA ASP A 641 -32.95 -6.39 22.37
C ASP A 641 -34.34 -6.76 21.79
N ASN A 642 -34.43 -7.03 20.49
CA ASN A 642 -35.67 -7.35 19.79
C ASN A 642 -35.92 -8.85 19.59
N ALA A 643 -35.04 -9.74 20.03
CA ALA A 643 -34.99 -11.13 19.58
C ALA A 643 -35.65 -12.18 20.53
N PRO A 644 -36.90 -12.01 21.03
CA PRO A 644 -37.56 -13.05 21.80
C PRO A 644 -37.81 -14.33 20.97
N ALA A 645 -37.78 -14.26 19.62
CA ALA A 645 -38.07 -15.40 18.73
C ALA A 645 -36.83 -16.24 18.35
N CYS A 646 -35.60 -15.82 18.71
CA CYS A 646 -34.37 -16.56 18.42
C CYS A 646 -33.86 -17.31 19.66
N SER A 647 -33.88 -18.64 19.62
CA SER A 647 -33.31 -19.47 20.72
C SER A 647 -31.82 -19.12 21.00
N VAL A 648 -31.10 -18.65 20.02
CA VAL A 648 -29.70 -18.19 20.14
C VAL A 648 -29.55 -17.02 21.11
N ALA A 649 -30.53 -16.13 21.24
CA ALA A 649 -30.50 -15.01 22.18
C ALA A 649 -30.54 -15.47 23.65
N GLN A 650 -30.95 -16.71 23.91
CA GLN A 650 -31.00 -17.31 25.25
C GLN A 650 -29.68 -18.01 25.66
N ASP A 651 -28.71 -18.11 24.74
CA ASP A 651 -27.36 -18.62 25.06
C ASP A 651 -26.66 -17.64 26.01
N ALA A 652 -26.26 -18.14 27.21
CA ALA A 652 -25.64 -17.30 28.25
C ALA A 652 -24.35 -16.62 27.77
N ARG A 653 -23.57 -17.26 26.89
CA ARG A 653 -22.35 -16.69 26.32
C ARG A 653 -22.68 -15.53 25.37
N VAL A 654 -23.79 -15.65 24.61
CA VAL A 654 -24.23 -14.54 23.71
C VAL A 654 -24.63 -13.34 24.57
N ALA A 655 -25.40 -13.54 25.66
CA ALA A 655 -25.75 -12.44 26.56
C ALA A 655 -24.52 -11.79 27.22
N GLN A 656 -23.55 -12.61 27.67
CA GLN A 656 -22.29 -12.11 28.21
C GLN A 656 -21.46 -11.36 27.18
N ALA A 657 -21.36 -11.84 25.93
CA ALA A 657 -20.67 -11.18 24.85
C ALA A 657 -21.29 -9.81 24.51
N ILE A 658 -22.63 -9.74 24.49
CA ILE A 658 -23.33 -8.44 24.31
C ILE A 658 -23.00 -7.49 25.47
N GLY A 659 -22.84 -8.00 26.71
CA GLY A 659 -22.40 -7.20 27.85
C GLY A 659 -21.03 -6.54 27.61
N TYR A 660 -20.02 -7.29 27.15
CA TYR A 660 -18.70 -6.75 26.78
C TYR A 660 -18.80 -5.72 25.67
N LEU A 661 -19.55 -6.00 24.60
CA LEU A 661 -19.71 -5.12 23.46
C LEU A 661 -20.44 -3.81 23.79
N ARG A 662 -21.37 -3.80 24.76
CA ARG A 662 -22.08 -2.59 25.21
C ARG A 662 -21.21 -1.61 25.98
N SER A 663 -20.22 -2.11 26.73
CA SER A 663 -19.31 -1.30 27.56
C SER A 663 -18.00 -0.95 26.83
N TRP A 664 -17.85 -1.37 25.59
CA TRP A 664 -16.64 -1.23 24.83
C TRP A 664 -16.53 0.13 24.15
N ASP A 665 -15.35 0.75 24.20
CA ASP A 665 -15.03 2.03 23.55
C ASP A 665 -14.48 1.87 22.11
N PHE A 666 -14.59 0.67 21.55
CA PHE A 666 -14.10 0.24 20.24
C PHE A 666 -12.57 0.13 20.13
N SER A 667 -11.81 0.36 21.18
CA SER A 667 -10.35 0.18 21.20
C SER A 667 -9.95 -1.30 21.15
N THR A 668 -8.76 -1.58 20.71
CA THR A 668 -8.22 -2.93 20.50
C THR A 668 -6.90 -3.15 21.22
N PRO A 669 -6.85 -2.98 22.57
CA PRO A 669 -5.63 -3.24 23.31
C PRO A 669 -5.28 -4.73 23.27
N THR A 670 -4.02 -5.06 23.46
CA THR A 670 -3.54 -6.45 23.45
C THR A 670 -4.13 -7.28 24.59
N GLY A 671 -4.28 -6.69 25.79
CA GLY A 671 -4.82 -7.32 26.99
C GLY A 671 -3.93 -8.44 27.56
N ILE A 672 -2.66 -8.50 27.19
CA ILE A 672 -1.64 -9.44 27.70
C ILE A 672 -0.36 -8.71 28.06
N GLN A 673 0.39 -9.24 29.01
CA GLN A 673 1.65 -8.63 29.48
C GLN A 673 2.73 -8.60 28.38
N GLN A 674 2.74 -9.56 27.45
CA GLN A 674 3.69 -9.62 26.34
C GLN A 674 3.26 -8.76 25.13
N GLY A 675 2.20 -7.98 25.28
CA GLY A 675 1.65 -7.14 24.24
C GLY A 675 2.25 -5.74 24.25
N TYR A 676 2.36 -5.15 23.08
CA TYR A 676 2.82 -3.78 22.88
C TYR A 676 1.62 -2.89 22.58
N ASP A 677 1.26 -2.08 23.55
CA ASP A 677 0.24 -1.05 23.44
C ASP A 677 0.88 0.35 23.34
N ALA A 678 0.16 1.33 22.80
CA ALA A 678 0.70 2.67 22.63
C ALA A 678 1.04 3.34 23.96
N GLY A 679 2.26 3.79 24.13
CA GLY A 679 2.76 4.44 25.35
C GLY A 679 3.39 3.51 26.38
N ASP A 680 3.43 2.21 26.12
CA ASP A 680 4.13 1.26 26.97
C ASP A 680 5.64 1.55 27.03
N ASN A 681 6.29 1.03 28.07
CA ASN A 681 7.74 0.93 28.08
C ASN A 681 8.15 -0.36 27.33
N PRO A 682 8.76 -0.26 26.14
CA PRO A 682 9.06 -1.44 25.32
C PRO A 682 10.12 -2.37 25.94
N PHE A 683 10.83 -1.91 26.97
CA PHE A 683 11.88 -2.66 27.68
C PHE A 683 11.40 -3.22 29.02
N ALA A 684 10.16 -2.89 29.43
CA ALA A 684 9.57 -3.35 30.70
C ALA A 684 8.04 -3.30 30.58
N LEU A 685 7.48 -4.25 29.82
CA LEU A 685 6.03 -4.34 29.58
C LEU A 685 5.28 -4.62 30.90
N ALA A 686 4.25 -3.84 31.16
CA ALA A 686 3.40 -3.98 32.34
C ALA A 686 2.25 -4.97 32.12
N ALA A 687 1.69 -5.49 33.22
CA ALA A 687 0.45 -6.24 33.14
C ALA A 687 -0.70 -5.29 32.70
N PRO A 688 -1.62 -5.75 31.83
CA PRO A 688 -2.74 -4.95 31.37
C PRO A 688 -3.69 -4.62 32.53
N SER A 689 -4.31 -3.45 32.50
CA SER A 689 -5.40 -3.06 33.40
C SER A 689 -6.68 -3.89 33.15
N GLU A 690 -7.59 -3.90 34.09
CA GLU A 690 -8.89 -4.57 33.93
C GLU A 690 -9.70 -4.02 32.75
N THR A 691 -9.59 -2.73 32.48
CA THR A 691 -10.22 -2.07 31.32
C THR A 691 -9.63 -2.57 30.00
N GLU A 692 -8.31 -2.62 29.89
CA GLU A 692 -7.63 -3.16 28.68
C GLU A 692 -7.97 -4.63 28.47
N VAL A 693 -8.04 -5.42 29.54
CA VAL A 693 -8.49 -6.81 29.47
C VAL A 693 -9.93 -6.89 28.94
N SER A 694 -10.86 -6.10 29.48
CA SER A 694 -12.26 -6.07 29.05
C SER A 694 -12.41 -5.67 27.58
N HIS A 695 -11.69 -4.63 27.15
CA HIS A 695 -11.71 -4.15 25.76
C HIS A 695 -11.05 -5.16 24.81
N SER A 696 -9.99 -5.82 25.25
CA SER A 696 -9.34 -6.91 24.50
C SER A 696 -10.28 -8.10 24.27
N VAL A 697 -11.09 -8.46 25.26
CA VAL A 697 -12.16 -9.47 25.12
C VAL A 697 -13.20 -9.01 24.08
N ALA A 698 -13.69 -7.78 24.18
CA ALA A 698 -14.67 -7.22 23.25
C ALA A 698 -14.13 -7.18 21.81
N ALA A 699 -12.89 -6.72 21.63
CA ALA A 699 -12.21 -6.69 20.32
C ALA A 699 -12.08 -8.08 19.69
N THR A 700 -11.73 -9.09 20.49
CA THR A 700 -11.62 -10.49 20.04
C THR A 700 -12.98 -11.03 19.58
N ILE A 701 -14.03 -10.81 20.39
CA ILE A 701 -15.40 -11.22 20.06
C ILE A 701 -15.87 -10.50 18.78
N TRP A 702 -15.65 -9.19 18.70
CA TRP A 702 -16.05 -8.39 17.54
C TRP A 702 -15.36 -8.85 16.24
N ALA A 703 -14.05 -9.06 16.28
CA ALA A 703 -13.28 -9.51 15.13
C ALA A 703 -13.80 -10.84 14.58
N GLN A 704 -14.16 -11.79 15.46
CA GLN A 704 -14.73 -13.07 15.04
C GLN A 704 -16.20 -12.93 14.61
N PHE A 705 -17.01 -12.10 15.26
CA PHE A 705 -18.36 -11.77 14.81
C PHE A 705 -18.32 -11.19 13.38
N ARG A 706 -17.44 -10.21 13.11
CA ARG A 706 -17.27 -9.60 11.79
C ARG A 706 -17.01 -10.66 10.70
N SER A 707 -16.12 -11.61 10.96
CA SER A 707 -15.87 -12.73 10.05
C SER A 707 -17.11 -13.58 9.82
N GLN A 708 -17.82 -13.96 10.89
CA GLN A 708 -18.97 -14.86 10.82
C GLN A 708 -20.20 -14.19 10.20
N VAL A 709 -20.40 -12.90 10.39
CA VAL A 709 -21.55 -12.20 9.78
C VAL A 709 -21.39 -12.06 8.26
N VAL A 710 -20.20 -11.78 7.76
CA VAL A 710 -19.92 -11.77 6.31
C VAL A 710 -20.13 -13.17 5.73
N ARG A 711 -19.61 -14.21 6.38
CA ARG A 711 -19.83 -15.62 5.99
C ARG A 711 -21.28 -16.04 6.06
N GLY A 712 -22.05 -15.51 7.01
CA GLY A 712 -23.46 -15.83 7.22
C GLY A 712 -24.43 -15.08 6.33
N THR A 713 -23.99 -14.01 5.72
CA THR A 713 -24.81 -13.16 4.83
C THR A 713 -24.28 -13.21 3.41
N ILE A 714 -23.29 -12.38 3.07
CA ILE A 714 -22.76 -12.23 1.70
C ILE A 714 -22.29 -13.58 1.14
N ASP A 715 -21.37 -14.25 1.83
CA ASP A 715 -20.78 -15.50 1.31
C ASP A 715 -21.80 -16.63 1.19
N HIS A 716 -22.71 -16.71 2.16
CA HIS A 716 -23.78 -17.71 2.13
C HIS A 716 -24.72 -17.50 0.95
N THR A 717 -25.17 -16.27 0.73
CA THR A 717 -26.06 -15.91 -0.39
C THR A 717 -25.40 -16.20 -1.73
N LEU A 718 -24.14 -15.80 -1.91
CA LEU A 718 -23.39 -16.08 -3.13
C LEU A 718 -23.22 -17.60 -3.36
N THR A 719 -22.98 -18.37 -2.30
CA THR A 719 -22.88 -19.83 -2.40
C THR A 719 -24.17 -20.47 -2.87
N GLN A 720 -25.34 -19.99 -2.39
CA GLN A 720 -26.64 -20.52 -2.79
C GLN A 720 -26.96 -20.30 -4.28
N VAL A 721 -26.36 -19.29 -4.90
CA VAL A 721 -26.53 -19.00 -6.33
C VAL A 721 -25.34 -19.43 -7.18
N GLY A 722 -24.46 -20.33 -6.67
CA GLY A 722 -23.35 -20.90 -7.42
C GLY A 722 -22.10 -20.01 -7.53
N LEU A 723 -22.00 -18.93 -6.75
CA LEU A 723 -20.94 -17.93 -6.82
C LEU A 723 -19.88 -18.06 -5.72
N SER A 724 -19.66 -19.23 -5.15
CA SER A 724 -18.71 -19.45 -4.07
C SER A 724 -17.26 -19.07 -4.40
N ASN A 725 -16.85 -19.18 -5.67
CA ASN A 725 -15.51 -18.84 -6.16
C ASN A 725 -15.35 -17.36 -6.57
N PHE A 726 -16.44 -16.60 -6.58
CA PHE A 726 -16.50 -15.21 -7.03
C PHE A 726 -16.90 -14.24 -5.90
N ARG A 727 -16.52 -14.57 -4.67
CA ARG A 727 -16.79 -13.69 -3.53
C ARG A 727 -16.06 -12.35 -3.70
N PRO A 728 -16.70 -11.24 -3.28
CA PRO A 728 -16.02 -9.93 -3.23
C PRO A 728 -14.89 -9.96 -2.23
N GLY A 729 -13.94 -9.05 -2.38
CA GLY A 729 -12.92 -8.79 -1.38
C GLY A 729 -13.54 -8.48 -0.01
N GLY A 730 -12.79 -8.67 1.07
CA GLY A 730 -13.31 -8.51 2.43
C GLY A 730 -13.91 -7.12 2.68
N ASN A 731 -13.20 -6.07 2.25
CA ASN A 731 -13.65 -4.69 2.38
C ASN A 731 -14.96 -4.43 1.62
N ASP A 732 -15.06 -4.92 0.39
CA ASP A 732 -16.24 -4.74 -0.46
C ASP A 732 -17.44 -5.50 0.10
N ALA A 733 -17.24 -6.75 0.54
CA ALA A 733 -18.27 -7.55 1.20
C ALA A 733 -18.85 -6.86 2.45
N TYR A 734 -17.97 -6.26 3.25
CA TYR A 734 -18.37 -5.64 4.51
C TYR A 734 -19.05 -4.28 4.30
N THR A 735 -18.58 -3.50 3.34
CA THR A 735 -19.26 -2.26 2.90
C THR A 735 -20.63 -2.55 2.30
N GLY A 736 -20.74 -3.62 1.50
CA GLY A 736 -22.03 -4.12 0.99
C GLY A 736 -22.97 -4.55 2.10
N LEU A 737 -22.49 -5.32 3.08
CA LEU A 737 -23.29 -5.71 4.25
C LEU A 737 -23.79 -4.49 5.03
N LYS A 738 -22.92 -3.47 5.26
CA LYS A 738 -23.34 -2.23 5.91
C LYS A 738 -24.48 -1.57 5.15
N GLN A 739 -24.37 -1.44 3.84
CA GLN A 739 -25.42 -0.86 2.98
C GLN A 739 -26.73 -1.62 3.07
N ILE A 740 -26.69 -2.97 3.06
CA ILE A 740 -27.87 -3.83 3.20
C ILE A 740 -28.54 -3.63 4.57
N LEU A 741 -27.74 -3.44 5.63
CA LEU A 741 -28.25 -3.17 6.98
C LEU A 741 -28.86 -1.77 7.08
N ASP A 742 -28.24 -0.75 6.52
CA ASP A 742 -28.70 0.64 6.53
C ASP A 742 -30.00 0.83 5.73
N THR A 743 -30.11 0.13 4.61
CA THR A 743 -31.30 0.18 3.75
C THR A 743 -32.36 -0.89 4.08
N PHE A 744 -32.20 -1.56 5.21
CA PHE A 744 -33.08 -2.67 5.60
C PHE A 744 -34.56 -2.27 5.68
N ALA A 745 -34.87 -1.09 6.21
CA ALA A 745 -36.25 -0.60 6.34
C ALA A 745 -36.96 -0.49 4.97
N GLN A 746 -36.23 -0.09 3.93
CA GLN A 746 -36.72 0.11 2.58
C GLN A 746 -36.79 -1.20 1.79
N ARG A 747 -35.78 -2.10 1.94
CA ARG A 747 -35.58 -3.28 1.09
C ARG A 747 -35.84 -4.62 1.79
N GLN A 748 -36.15 -4.61 3.09
CA GLN A 748 -36.45 -5.80 3.90
C GLN A 748 -35.38 -6.89 3.81
N GLY A 749 -34.07 -6.46 3.78
CA GLY A 749 -32.90 -7.34 3.70
C GLY A 749 -32.59 -7.86 2.30
N ARG A 750 -33.29 -7.41 1.28
CA ARG A 750 -32.98 -7.69 -0.11
C ARG A 750 -31.99 -6.67 -0.65
N GLY A 751 -31.03 -7.14 -1.44
CA GLY A 751 -30.17 -6.25 -2.21
C GLY A 751 -30.89 -5.64 -3.42
N ALA A 752 -30.21 -4.75 -4.13
CA ALA A 752 -30.66 -4.22 -5.42
C ALA A 752 -30.76 -5.34 -6.49
N SER A 753 -29.98 -6.39 -6.33
CA SER A 753 -30.05 -7.62 -7.14
C SER A 753 -31.38 -8.37 -6.99
N GLY A 754 -32.15 -8.14 -5.92
CA GLY A 754 -33.32 -8.91 -5.54
C GLY A 754 -32.99 -10.11 -4.63
N LEU A 755 -31.74 -10.44 -4.39
CA LEU A 755 -31.32 -11.51 -3.49
C LEU A 755 -31.57 -11.14 -2.02
N ASP A 756 -32.01 -12.12 -1.20
CA ASP A 756 -32.18 -11.98 0.25
C ASP A 756 -30.89 -12.42 0.94
N PHE A 757 -30.26 -11.52 1.70
CA PHE A 757 -28.97 -11.77 2.36
C PHE A 757 -29.11 -12.35 3.79
N PHE A 758 -30.36 -12.55 4.30
CA PHE A 758 -30.60 -13.09 5.63
C PHE A 758 -31.33 -14.44 5.59
N THR A 759 -30.77 -15.36 4.79
CA THR A 759 -31.37 -16.71 4.54
C THR A 759 -30.70 -17.83 5.33
N ARG A 760 -29.51 -17.59 5.97
CA ARG A 760 -28.85 -18.56 6.84
C ARG A 760 -29.45 -18.55 8.23
N LEU A 761 -30.63 -19.15 8.37
CA LEU A 761 -31.40 -19.12 9.61
C LEU A 761 -30.89 -20.15 10.62
N PRO A 762 -30.82 -19.80 11.92
CA PRO A 762 -30.58 -20.79 12.97
C PRO A 762 -31.78 -21.75 13.13
N SER A 763 -31.55 -22.88 13.81
CA SER A 763 -32.59 -23.86 14.09
C SER A 763 -33.78 -23.22 14.81
N GLY A 764 -34.98 -23.56 14.39
CA GLY A 764 -36.23 -23.06 14.95
C GLY A 764 -36.77 -21.75 14.34
N VAL A 765 -36.04 -21.13 13.43
CA VAL A 765 -36.53 -19.94 12.71
C VAL A 765 -37.00 -20.34 11.32
N ALA A 766 -38.28 -20.10 11.04
CA ALA A 766 -38.86 -20.41 9.75
C ALA A 766 -38.41 -19.48 8.63
N ALA A 767 -38.23 -19.97 7.41
CA ALA A 767 -37.89 -19.15 6.24
C ALA A 767 -39.00 -18.11 5.92
N THR A 768 -40.20 -18.36 6.34
CA THR A 768 -41.37 -17.47 6.21
C THR A 768 -41.50 -16.45 7.34
N ALA A 769 -40.57 -16.47 8.32
CA ALA A 769 -40.58 -15.47 9.40
C ALA A 769 -40.41 -14.04 8.85
N PRO A 770 -40.90 -13.00 9.54
CA PRO A 770 -40.74 -11.63 9.11
C PRO A 770 -39.26 -11.31 8.84
N ALA A 771 -39.00 -10.50 7.83
CA ALA A 771 -37.62 -10.16 7.40
C ALA A 771 -36.78 -9.60 8.55
N ALA A 772 -37.38 -8.78 9.43
CA ALA A 772 -36.69 -8.26 10.62
C ALA A 772 -36.27 -9.38 11.58
N THR A 773 -37.14 -10.36 11.83
CA THR A 773 -36.83 -11.54 12.65
C THR A 773 -35.69 -12.34 12.04
N ARG A 774 -35.72 -12.59 10.71
CA ARG A 774 -34.67 -13.32 10.01
C ARG A 774 -33.32 -12.60 10.12
N ARG A 775 -33.28 -11.27 9.86
CA ARG A 775 -32.07 -10.43 10.02
C ARG A 775 -31.52 -10.56 11.44
N ASP A 776 -32.36 -10.32 12.45
CA ASP A 776 -31.92 -10.29 13.87
C ASP A 776 -31.39 -11.66 14.28
N CYS A 777 -32.06 -12.74 13.87
CA CYS A 777 -31.60 -14.10 14.16
C CYS A 777 -30.29 -14.47 13.44
N VAL A 778 -30.07 -14.01 12.19
CA VAL A 778 -28.81 -14.23 11.46
C VAL A 778 -27.66 -13.48 12.10
N LEU A 779 -27.88 -12.25 12.60
CA LEU A 779 -26.87 -11.49 13.31
C LEU A 779 -26.45 -12.17 14.62
N LEU A 780 -27.43 -12.60 15.42
CA LEU A 780 -27.17 -13.30 16.69
C LEU A 780 -26.54 -14.68 16.48
N ASP A 781 -26.97 -15.43 15.46
CA ASP A 781 -26.34 -16.70 15.10
C ASP A 781 -24.89 -16.51 14.63
N SER A 782 -24.60 -15.41 13.94
CA SER A 782 -23.24 -15.07 13.58
C SER A 782 -22.35 -14.78 14.78
N LEU A 783 -22.88 -14.09 15.82
CA LEU A 783 -22.18 -13.90 17.08
C LEU A 783 -21.94 -15.24 17.77
N LYS A 784 -22.99 -16.08 17.92
CA LYS A 784 -22.85 -17.40 18.54
C LYS A 784 -21.81 -18.27 17.83
N ARG A 785 -21.88 -18.36 16.51
CA ARG A 785 -20.86 -19.07 15.72
C ARG A 785 -19.45 -18.52 15.95
N GLY A 786 -19.30 -17.20 16.08
CA GLY A 786 -18.04 -16.58 16.46
C GLY A 786 -17.53 -17.10 17.80
N LEU A 787 -18.37 -17.15 18.81
CA LEU A 787 -18.04 -17.68 20.14
C LEU A 787 -17.69 -19.19 20.09
N ASP A 788 -18.43 -19.97 19.31
CA ASP A 788 -18.15 -21.39 19.12
C ASP A 788 -16.81 -21.62 18.38
N ARG A 789 -16.47 -20.77 17.41
CA ARG A 789 -15.17 -20.80 16.71
C ARG A 789 -14.01 -20.49 17.66
N LEU A 790 -14.13 -19.44 18.48
CA LEU A 790 -13.10 -19.07 19.45
C LEU A 790 -12.80 -20.20 20.47
N ALA A 791 -13.80 -21.03 20.78
CA ALA A 791 -13.67 -22.19 21.65
C ALA A 791 -13.22 -23.49 20.90
N SER A 792 -13.00 -23.43 19.59
CA SER A 792 -12.64 -24.59 18.77
C SER A 792 -11.14 -24.86 18.73
N ASN A 793 -10.76 -26.01 18.15
CA ASN A 793 -9.37 -26.40 17.95
C ASN A 793 -8.56 -25.41 17.09
N ASP A 794 -9.21 -24.65 16.21
CA ASP A 794 -8.54 -23.66 15.35
C ASP A 794 -7.99 -22.47 16.15
N PHE A 795 -8.48 -22.28 17.37
CA PHE A 795 -8.00 -21.26 18.31
C PHE A 795 -7.37 -21.86 19.59
N ALA A 796 -7.19 -23.19 19.67
CA ALA A 796 -6.67 -23.85 20.87
C ALA A 796 -5.30 -23.32 21.31
N ALA A 797 -4.40 -22.99 20.38
CA ALA A 797 -3.09 -22.41 20.70
C ALA A 797 -3.20 -21.04 21.41
N ALA A 798 -4.29 -20.29 21.16
CA ALA A 798 -4.53 -19.02 21.84
C ALA A 798 -5.35 -19.17 23.12
N PHE A 799 -6.39 -20.02 23.12
CA PHE A 799 -7.43 -20.01 24.17
C PHE A 799 -7.71 -21.36 24.81
N ASN A 800 -6.93 -22.40 24.48
CA ASN A 800 -7.04 -23.75 25.05
C ASN A 800 -8.48 -24.31 25.02
N ASN A 801 -9.22 -24.07 23.92
CA ASN A 801 -10.63 -24.46 23.76
C ASN A 801 -11.58 -23.89 24.83
N SER A 802 -11.22 -22.80 25.50
CA SER A 802 -12.03 -22.21 26.57
C SER A 802 -13.36 -21.66 26.02
N THR A 803 -14.44 -21.93 26.76
CA THR A 803 -15.75 -21.33 26.58
C THR A 803 -15.97 -20.10 27.48
N ASN A 804 -15.02 -19.80 28.37
CA ASN A 804 -15.06 -18.63 29.22
C ASN A 804 -14.57 -17.41 28.43
N LEU A 805 -15.44 -16.43 28.20
CA LEU A 805 -15.12 -15.24 27.40
C LEU A 805 -13.97 -14.42 28.00
N ASN A 806 -13.78 -14.49 29.31
CA ASN A 806 -12.70 -13.83 30.02
C ASN A 806 -11.29 -14.34 29.63
N ASP A 807 -11.18 -15.48 28.95
CA ASP A 807 -9.89 -16.00 28.50
C ASP A 807 -9.46 -15.46 27.10
N TYR A 808 -10.36 -14.79 26.40
CA TYR A 808 -10.08 -14.25 25.08
C TYR A 808 -9.26 -12.96 25.17
N ARG A 809 -8.16 -12.91 24.46
CA ARG A 809 -7.22 -11.79 24.42
C ARG A 809 -6.84 -11.47 23.00
N TRP A 810 -7.01 -10.20 22.63
CA TRP A 810 -6.72 -9.73 21.28
C TRP A 810 -5.25 -9.93 20.92
N GLY A 811 -4.33 -9.63 21.83
CA GLY A 811 -2.89 -9.79 21.61
C GLY A 811 -2.43 -11.24 21.36
N ARG A 812 -3.26 -12.25 21.64
CA ARG A 812 -2.98 -13.63 21.25
C ARG A 812 -3.31 -13.92 19.77
N LEU A 813 -4.10 -13.09 19.14
CA LEU A 813 -4.48 -13.21 17.73
C LEU A 813 -3.77 -12.18 16.87
N HIS A 814 -3.74 -10.91 17.28
CA HIS A 814 -3.22 -9.79 16.51
C HIS A 814 -1.71 -9.61 16.77
N ARG A 815 -0.92 -10.09 15.81
CA ARG A 815 0.54 -10.22 15.95
C ARG A 815 1.22 -9.95 14.61
N ILE A 816 2.53 -9.66 14.66
CA ILE A 816 3.34 -9.39 13.47
C ILE A 816 4.65 -10.17 13.51
N VAL A 817 5.05 -10.65 12.33
CA VAL A 817 6.42 -11.07 12.01
C VAL A 817 6.92 -10.18 10.88
N PHE A 818 8.02 -9.48 11.08
CA PHE A 818 8.69 -8.72 10.02
C PHE A 818 9.46 -9.72 9.16
N ALA A 819 8.88 -10.06 8.01
CA ALA A 819 9.39 -11.11 7.15
C ALA A 819 10.69 -10.68 6.45
N HIS A 820 11.71 -11.55 6.48
CA HIS A 820 12.90 -11.40 5.67
C HIS A 820 12.72 -12.11 4.31
N PRO A 821 13.26 -11.56 3.21
CA PRO A 821 13.13 -12.18 1.88
C PRO A 821 13.64 -13.63 1.80
N LEU A 822 14.62 -13.99 2.61
CA LEU A 822 15.16 -15.35 2.68
C LEU A 822 14.47 -16.24 3.75
N GLY A 823 13.36 -15.79 4.33
CA GLY A 823 12.46 -16.59 5.15
C GLY A 823 12.65 -16.50 6.66
N ALA A 824 11.95 -17.39 7.35
CA ALA A 824 11.72 -17.35 8.80
C ALA A 824 12.97 -17.32 9.70
N PRO A 825 14.10 -17.97 9.39
CA PRO A 825 15.28 -17.89 10.24
C PRO A 825 15.86 -16.47 10.39
N LEU A 826 15.62 -15.61 9.39
CA LEU A 826 16.13 -14.24 9.33
C LEU A 826 15.03 -13.19 9.58
N SER A 827 13.78 -13.61 9.74
CA SER A 827 12.64 -12.74 10.07
C SER A 827 12.71 -12.26 11.52
N ILE A 828 11.95 -11.21 11.87
CA ILE A 828 11.89 -10.65 13.23
C ILE A 828 10.44 -10.72 13.77
N PRO A 829 10.20 -11.43 14.87
CA PRO A 829 11.12 -12.39 15.47
C PRO A 829 11.38 -13.59 14.54
N SER A 830 12.53 -14.21 14.70
CA SER A 830 12.84 -15.45 13.99
C SER A 830 11.95 -16.60 14.47
N ASN A 831 12.01 -17.74 13.80
CA ASN A 831 11.28 -18.94 14.24
C ASN A 831 11.69 -19.47 15.64
N ASN A 832 12.82 -19.02 16.17
CA ASN A 832 13.28 -19.29 17.54
C ASN A 832 13.00 -18.14 18.52
N GLY A 833 12.26 -17.12 18.08
CA GLY A 833 11.92 -15.97 18.88
C GLY A 833 12.93 -14.81 18.87
N TYR A 834 14.18 -15.06 18.45
CA TYR A 834 15.24 -14.04 18.44
C TYR A 834 14.83 -12.80 17.61
N PRO A 835 15.12 -11.58 18.05
CA PRO A 835 15.89 -11.20 19.26
C PRO A 835 15.02 -10.99 20.51
N PHE A 836 13.77 -11.32 20.48
CA PHE A 836 12.84 -11.12 21.59
C PHE A 836 12.76 -12.38 22.46
N THR A 837 12.74 -12.20 23.78
CA THR A 837 12.67 -13.29 24.77
C THR A 837 11.32 -13.44 25.42
N ASP A 838 10.46 -12.41 25.35
CA ASP A 838 9.15 -12.37 26.00
C ASP A 838 8.05 -12.31 24.94
N LEU A 839 7.76 -13.45 24.33
CA LEU A 839 6.71 -13.63 23.33
C LEU A 839 5.50 -14.33 23.96
N ALA A 840 4.33 -14.14 23.37
CA ALA A 840 3.14 -14.91 23.77
C ALA A 840 3.42 -16.42 23.61
N PRO A 841 3.34 -17.23 24.68
CA PRO A 841 3.79 -18.63 24.65
C PRO A 841 3.10 -19.44 23.54
N GLY A 842 3.90 -20.13 22.73
CA GLY A 842 3.41 -21.00 21.65
C GLY A 842 2.84 -20.29 20.42
N LEU A 843 2.97 -18.97 20.35
CA LEU A 843 2.43 -18.17 19.25
C LEU A 843 3.56 -17.42 18.51
N PRO A 844 3.59 -17.43 17.16
CA PRO A 844 4.60 -16.70 16.41
C PRO A 844 4.32 -15.19 16.40
N GLY A 845 5.36 -14.38 16.38
CA GLY A 845 5.26 -12.93 16.18
C GLY A 845 5.12 -12.11 17.45
N LEU A 846 5.14 -10.81 17.29
CA LEU A 846 5.01 -9.80 18.35
C LEU A 846 3.55 -9.37 18.46
N SER A 847 3.00 -9.46 19.65
CA SER A 847 1.63 -9.04 19.95
C SER A 847 1.53 -7.53 19.96
N ARG A 848 0.57 -6.94 19.24
CA ARG A 848 0.41 -5.49 19.15
C ARG A 848 -1.06 -5.09 19.05
N ALA A 849 -1.40 -3.94 19.64
CA ALA A 849 -2.68 -3.27 19.46
C ALA A 849 -2.97 -2.93 18.00
N GLY A 850 -4.21 -2.66 17.67
CA GLY A 850 -4.68 -2.31 16.33
C GLY A 850 -5.64 -3.34 15.76
N GLY A 851 -5.97 -3.23 14.48
CA GLY A 851 -6.94 -4.12 13.84
C GLY A 851 -7.43 -3.63 12.48
N PHE A 852 -8.62 -4.09 12.11
CA PHE A 852 -9.21 -3.80 10.81
C PHE A 852 -9.46 -2.30 10.61
N GLN A 853 -8.76 -1.68 9.66
CA GLN A 853 -8.93 -0.28 9.24
C GLN A 853 -8.82 0.74 10.39
N THR A 854 -8.03 0.45 11.42
CA THR A 854 -7.66 1.43 12.46
C THR A 854 -6.74 2.51 11.90
N VAL A 855 -6.67 3.68 12.51
CA VAL A 855 -5.77 4.77 12.13
C VAL A 855 -4.32 4.29 12.25
N ASP A 856 -3.95 3.69 13.38
CA ASP A 856 -2.71 2.95 13.54
C ASP A 856 -2.81 1.62 12.79
N ALA A 857 -2.49 1.68 11.50
CA ALA A 857 -2.83 0.64 10.54
C ALA A 857 -2.13 -0.69 10.82
N SER A 858 -2.94 -1.74 10.96
CA SER A 858 -2.51 -3.13 11.19
C SER A 858 -3.58 -4.11 10.74
N SER A 859 -4.17 -3.86 9.57
CA SER A 859 -5.31 -4.63 9.07
C SER A 859 -4.97 -6.10 8.81
N HIS A 860 -5.93 -6.95 9.11
CA HIS A 860 -5.97 -8.38 8.77
C HIS A 860 -7.15 -8.67 7.84
N ASP A 861 -7.24 -9.88 7.30
CA ASP A 861 -8.38 -10.29 6.48
C ASP A 861 -9.69 -10.22 7.30
N ILE A 862 -10.75 -9.70 6.70
CA ILE A 862 -12.06 -9.59 7.34
C ILE A 862 -12.69 -10.95 7.61
N ARG A 863 -12.33 -11.96 6.79
CA ARG A 863 -12.75 -13.34 6.94
C ARG A 863 -11.78 -14.18 7.77
N ALA A 864 -10.89 -13.54 8.52
CA ALA A 864 -9.98 -14.24 9.43
C ALA A 864 -10.74 -15.21 10.32
N ASP A 865 -10.29 -16.49 10.39
CA ASP A 865 -10.97 -17.56 11.10
C ASP A 865 -9.97 -18.65 11.53
N GLY A 866 -9.05 -18.28 12.42
CA GLY A 866 -8.02 -19.12 12.99
C GLY A 866 -6.94 -18.29 13.67
N VAL A 867 -6.17 -18.91 14.56
CA VAL A 867 -5.24 -18.22 15.48
C VAL A 867 -4.21 -17.33 14.79
N ASN A 868 -3.75 -17.69 13.59
CA ASN A 868 -2.74 -16.93 12.83
C ASN A 868 -3.33 -16.09 11.69
N SER A 869 -4.64 -16.21 11.42
CA SER A 869 -5.27 -15.45 10.34
C SER A 869 -5.53 -13.96 10.68
N TYR A 870 -5.37 -13.59 11.95
CA TYR A 870 -5.44 -12.21 12.43
C TYR A 870 -4.08 -11.51 12.47
N MET A 871 -3.00 -12.20 12.06
CA MET A 871 -1.69 -11.57 11.93
C MET A 871 -1.73 -10.54 10.81
N PHE A 872 -0.99 -9.45 10.99
CA PHE A 872 -0.86 -8.40 9.98
C PHE A 872 0.56 -8.35 9.41
N GLY A 873 0.70 -7.84 8.20
CA GLY A 873 1.98 -7.76 7.49
C GLY A 873 2.19 -6.41 6.81
N SER A 874 1.26 -5.47 7.00
CA SER A 874 1.36 -4.10 6.50
C SER A 874 0.98 -3.10 7.59
N GLY A 875 1.55 -1.91 7.55
CA GLY A 875 1.32 -0.88 8.54
C GLY A 875 2.29 0.30 8.39
N PRO A 876 2.41 1.19 9.39
CA PRO A 876 3.25 2.38 9.31
C PRO A 876 4.73 2.03 9.11
N ILE A 877 5.24 2.22 7.89
CA ILE A 877 6.69 2.13 7.60
C ILE A 877 7.45 3.38 8.04
N ARG A 878 6.74 4.38 8.46
CA ARG A 878 7.16 5.61 9.12
C ARG A 878 6.00 6.09 9.99
N ARG A 879 6.29 6.64 11.17
CA ARG A 879 5.43 7.63 11.81
C ARG A 879 6.19 8.93 11.90
N PHE A 880 5.56 10.02 11.53
CA PHE A 880 6.17 11.35 11.50
C PHE A 880 5.20 12.40 12.03
N ILE A 881 5.72 13.35 12.81
CA ILE A 881 5.03 14.55 13.22
C ILE A 881 6.03 15.72 13.10
N GLY A 882 5.61 16.79 12.42
CA GLY A 882 6.40 17.99 12.25
C GLY A 882 5.61 19.24 12.60
N GLU A 883 6.06 19.99 13.61
CA GLU A 883 5.53 21.30 13.98
C GLU A 883 6.50 22.38 13.47
N MET A 884 5.99 23.29 12.64
CA MET A 884 6.80 24.25 11.86
C MET A 884 7.06 25.55 12.62
N THR A 885 7.59 25.46 13.84
CA THR A 885 8.09 26.60 14.60
C THR A 885 9.39 27.14 13.99
N ASP A 886 9.94 28.25 14.50
CA ASP A 886 11.22 28.80 14.02
C ASP A 886 12.35 27.78 14.15
N THR A 887 12.34 26.98 15.24
CA THR A 887 13.13 25.77 15.41
C THR A 887 12.16 24.58 15.37
N PRO A 888 11.96 23.92 14.23
CA PRO A 888 10.94 22.90 14.07
C PRO A 888 11.08 21.74 15.05
N THR A 889 9.95 21.31 15.63
CA THR A 889 9.89 20.05 16.38
C THR A 889 9.53 18.94 15.41
N LEU A 890 10.49 18.10 15.09
CA LEU A 890 10.34 16.99 14.15
C LEU A 890 10.55 15.67 14.86
N LEU A 891 9.54 14.80 14.81
CA LEU A 891 9.55 13.46 15.42
C LEU A 891 9.36 12.41 14.33
N GLN A 892 10.14 11.32 14.38
CA GLN A 892 10.07 10.25 13.41
C GLN A 892 10.41 8.90 14.04
N ILE A 893 9.88 7.80 13.46
CA ILE A 893 10.26 6.42 13.77
C ILE A 893 10.01 5.52 12.58
N ILE A 894 10.85 4.50 12.38
CA ILE A 894 10.69 3.45 11.36
C ILE A 894 10.61 2.06 12.02
N PRO A 895 9.94 1.07 11.38
CA PRO A 895 9.76 -0.29 11.94
C PRO A 895 11.02 -1.16 11.69
N GLY A 896 12.08 -0.95 12.45
CA GLY A 896 13.33 -1.69 12.27
C GLY A 896 14.54 -0.85 12.66
N GLY A 897 15.44 -0.63 11.73
CA GLY A 897 16.61 0.21 11.89
C GLY A 897 17.21 0.63 10.55
N GLN A 898 18.34 1.30 10.58
CA GLN A 898 19.00 1.81 9.38
C GLN A 898 19.71 0.69 8.60
N GLU A 899 20.32 -0.24 9.31
CA GLU A 899 21.11 -1.31 8.70
C GLU A 899 20.22 -2.46 8.24
N GLY A 900 20.47 -2.99 7.05
CA GLY A 900 19.96 -4.27 6.58
C GLY A 900 20.86 -5.46 6.91
N ASN A 901 22.05 -5.19 7.46
CA ASN A 901 23.01 -6.21 7.80
C ASN A 901 22.58 -6.97 9.07
N ILE A 902 22.32 -8.26 8.93
CA ILE A 902 21.81 -9.12 10.00
C ILE A 902 22.80 -9.15 11.17
N GLY A 903 22.28 -8.87 12.37
CA GLY A 903 23.11 -8.79 13.59
C GLY A 903 23.90 -7.49 13.77
N GLY A 904 23.80 -6.55 12.85
CA GLY A 904 24.35 -5.20 13.02
C GLY A 904 23.62 -4.42 14.12
N PRO A 905 24.28 -3.48 14.82
CA PRO A 905 23.68 -2.73 15.91
C PRO A 905 22.49 -1.86 15.44
N GLY A 906 22.50 -1.44 14.18
CA GLY A 906 21.43 -0.66 13.56
C GLY A 906 20.29 -1.47 12.93
N TYR A 907 20.31 -2.81 13.03
CA TYR A 907 19.34 -3.68 12.33
C TYR A 907 17.90 -3.49 12.86
N ILE A 908 17.73 -3.38 14.17
CA ILE A 908 16.40 -3.23 14.83
C ILE A 908 16.39 -2.08 15.83
N SER A 909 17.33 -1.14 15.75
CA SER A 909 17.55 -0.12 16.80
C SER A 909 16.31 0.74 17.10
N GLN A 910 15.39 0.92 16.15
CA GLN A 910 14.19 1.73 16.29
C GLN A 910 12.91 0.90 16.54
N LEU A 911 12.97 -0.42 16.33
CA LEU A 911 11.79 -1.30 16.43
C LEU A 911 11.12 -1.27 17.82
N PRO A 912 11.83 -1.29 18.96
CA PRO A 912 11.18 -1.23 20.27
C PRO A 912 10.29 0.01 20.45
N LEU A 913 10.77 1.19 20.05
CA LEU A 913 9.96 2.42 20.08
C LEU A 913 8.78 2.38 19.08
N TRP A 914 9.01 1.83 17.88
CA TRP A 914 7.94 1.70 16.89
C TRP A 914 6.77 0.85 17.41
N LEU A 915 7.06 -0.24 18.13
CA LEU A 915 6.05 -1.16 18.67
C LEU A 915 5.06 -0.46 19.61
N VAL A 916 5.52 0.54 20.35
CA VAL A 916 4.72 1.27 21.36
C VAL A 916 4.33 2.69 20.91
N ASN A 917 4.34 2.98 19.61
CA ASN A 917 4.07 4.31 19.05
C ASN A 917 4.99 5.41 19.61
N GLY A 918 6.21 5.08 19.99
CA GLY A 918 7.24 6.02 20.39
C GLY A 918 7.89 6.70 19.18
N TYR A 919 8.63 7.77 19.45
CA TYR A 919 9.33 8.57 18.44
C TYR A 919 10.74 8.91 18.89
N LYS A 920 11.58 9.23 17.91
CA LYS A 920 12.86 9.91 18.10
C LYS A 920 12.87 11.24 17.34
N PRO A 921 13.75 12.19 17.66
CA PRO A 921 13.93 13.39 16.86
C PRO A 921 14.37 13.06 15.43
N LEU A 922 13.82 13.77 14.44
CA LEU A 922 14.38 13.91 13.10
C LEU A 922 15.22 15.17 13.10
N VAL A 923 16.53 15.02 13.02
CA VAL A 923 17.47 16.16 13.10
C VAL A 923 17.62 16.76 11.71
N ILE A 924 17.31 18.06 11.58
CA ILE A 924 17.51 18.84 10.36
C ILE A 924 18.50 19.99 10.55
N ASP A 925 18.78 20.38 11.79
CA ASP A 925 19.76 21.41 12.10
C ASP A 925 21.18 20.87 11.87
N PRO A 926 22.00 21.52 11.01
CA PRO A 926 23.34 21.03 10.71
C PRO A 926 24.31 21.00 11.92
N VAL A 927 24.10 21.87 12.91
CA VAL A 927 24.95 21.93 14.11
C VAL A 927 24.58 20.78 15.04
N GLN A 928 23.28 20.53 15.25
CA GLN A 928 22.82 19.41 16.05
C GLN A 928 23.22 18.07 15.42
N ALA A 929 23.13 17.96 14.10
CA ALA A 929 23.54 16.75 13.36
C ALA A 929 25.04 16.47 13.52
N ALA A 930 25.88 17.50 13.54
CA ALA A 930 27.31 17.35 13.81
C ALA A 930 27.58 16.97 15.27
N ALA A 931 26.84 17.53 16.22
CA ALA A 931 26.99 17.25 17.65
C ALA A 931 26.48 15.83 18.04
N SER A 932 25.49 15.27 17.31
CA SER A 932 24.98 13.93 17.56
C SER A 932 25.77 12.81 16.88
N ALA A 933 26.78 13.14 16.06
CA ALA A 933 27.57 12.16 15.34
C ALA A 933 28.41 11.30 16.29
N VAL A 934 28.29 9.97 16.17
CA VAL A 934 29.10 8.99 16.91
C VAL A 934 30.20 8.36 16.05
N ALA A 935 30.10 8.47 14.72
CA ALA A 935 31.09 8.03 13.76
C ALA A 935 31.09 8.94 12.52
N THR A 936 32.24 9.08 11.86
CA THR A 936 32.37 9.87 10.63
C THR A 936 33.32 9.20 9.66
N LEU A 937 32.90 9.12 8.42
CA LEU A 937 33.72 8.75 7.25
C LEU A 937 34.04 10.02 6.47
N GLU A 938 35.33 10.22 6.15
CA GLU A 938 35.77 11.30 5.29
C GLU A 938 36.12 10.77 3.90
N PHE A 939 35.74 11.49 2.89
CA PHE A 939 35.98 11.14 1.50
C PHE A 939 36.72 12.25 0.78
N SER A 940 37.71 11.87 -0.02
CA SER A 940 38.46 12.82 -0.84
C SER A 940 38.56 12.32 -2.27
N PRO A 941 38.56 13.23 -3.28
CA PRO A 941 38.94 12.84 -4.63
C PRO A 941 40.34 12.19 -4.67
N PRO A 942 40.65 11.40 -5.72
CA PRO A 942 41.99 10.82 -5.93
C PRO A 942 43.09 11.85 -5.99
#